data_347d8a44c0e99cec5a693f65590621f0
#
_entry.id   347d8a44c0e99cec5a693f65590621f0
#
_cell.length_a   1.000
_cell.length_b   1.000
_cell.length_c   1.000
_cell.angle_alpha   90.00
_cell.angle_beta   90.00
_cell.angle_gamma   90.00
#
_symmetry.space_group_name_H-M   'P 1'
#
loop_
_entity.id
_entity.type
_entity.pdbx_description
1 polymer ?
#
loop_
_entity_poly.entity_id
_entity_poly.type
_entity_poly.pdbx_seq_one_letter_code
_entity_poly.pdbx_strand_id
1 'polypeptide(L)'
;MLRLRTQKGFLVFHGLRVAAAAVALLLAGSFGAADTPLTLRGRVTDENGLPVAGVQVKLEGLGRSKISALTDDAGYFSVPNLTPGGYSVRMEKVDFFVLQGQTIQLAPGATEFSFTLNHIQEVREKVDVVADPNRIEPTETPQSATLTSTEFFYIPVPSSHDYRQSLVALPQVVRDNQALLHIAGARATQSQYLMDGFEVGDPVSGALSIPIIVDALRTAEVETGRFGAEYAHPGASILKFETPEGDDHWRFNATDFIPGLNVQQGVRLGNFYPRITFSGPLVAGKLWFLQSFSVDHTLDVQRDISTGTDTSEQWSGDSFSRLLWHVAPNDSLHFTVLYNNESDTNIGLDSLNPQSTTLDVATNRVFASIKNQLWWNHTLFEVGFAEDRTNRDFDPQGSMPYLLQVNGARGNFFQRTDQLSKRHQFFADAIRPGGHWHGLHTFSAGSNISVVTLNQSSQRGEIQAFNAANQLVRLTTFTGNAILDVDNTLAGAFVQDNWSLSSHWVAQLGLRGDWDQFVHMTLVQPRAAVNYLPFADGRGKFSIGWGIYNIPLNLSVLGQTQDQQQVDTLYNPGTGAVIAGPATSTFTMPAHGLQQPFFDITSAGWQERIWKKTILSVELLARNGHRELAFETTNPGQIGGTFLLQSTRRDKYRGATISARHTFENGAVLFGSFTRSRANTDQALDPILGLLYFAPQQGAPLAWDAPNRALSWGTVPTPFWGIDFAYFFEYRTGYPFSVVNQQQFLIGAPNSLRFPDYASLNISLEKKFRFGKYLFAIRGSVINIADRQNPTVVVNNIDAIGVTPAFLNFSGGQGRAFTGRLRFLGKL
;
A
#
# COMPACT_ATOMS: atom_id res chain seq x y z
N MET A 1 -21.29 -48.48 -3.74
CA MET A 1 -20.86 -48.83 -5.12
C MET A 1 -21.07 -47.65 -6.07
N LEU A 2 -19.96 -47.20 -6.67
CA LEU A 2 -19.85 -46.37 -7.84
C LEU A 2 -20.80 -45.18 -8.07
N ARG A 3 -20.28 -44.01 -7.86
CA ARG A 3 -20.20 -42.85 -8.79
C ARG A 3 -19.98 -41.56 -8.02
N LEU A 4 -18.71 -41.20 -7.88
CA LEU A 4 -18.28 -39.82 -7.60
C LEU A 4 -16.78 -39.71 -7.92
N ARG A 5 -16.49 -39.62 -9.21
CA ARG A 5 -15.18 -39.16 -9.72
C ARG A 5 -15.41 -38.60 -11.12
N THR A 6 -15.60 -37.29 -11.21
CA THR A 6 -15.29 -36.49 -12.40
C THR A 6 -15.90 -35.09 -12.26
N GLN A 7 -15.29 -34.23 -11.43
CA GLN A 7 -15.54 -32.77 -11.51
C GLN A 7 -14.32 -31.91 -11.17
N LYS A 8 -13.15 -32.48 -10.92
CA LYS A 8 -11.94 -31.70 -10.59
C LYS A 8 -11.06 -31.31 -11.77
N GLY A 9 -11.37 -31.78 -13.00
CA GLY A 9 -10.55 -31.47 -14.19
C GLY A 9 -11.06 -30.35 -15.10
N PHE A 10 -12.29 -29.88 -14.88
CA PHE A 10 -12.95 -29.04 -15.90
C PHE A 10 -12.63 -27.53 -15.79
N LEU A 11 -12.27 -27.02 -14.63
CA LEU A 11 -12.01 -25.59 -14.43
C LEU A 11 -10.61 -25.15 -14.86
N VAL A 12 -9.60 -26.00 -14.72
CA VAL A 12 -8.24 -25.71 -15.18
C VAL A 12 -8.17 -25.70 -16.71
N PHE A 13 -8.96 -26.56 -17.38
CA PHE A 13 -8.98 -26.64 -18.84
C PHE A 13 -9.74 -25.48 -19.51
N HIS A 14 -10.67 -24.79 -18.83
CA HIS A 14 -11.34 -23.64 -19.41
C HIS A 14 -10.47 -22.38 -19.40
N GLY A 15 -9.70 -22.13 -18.34
CA GLY A 15 -8.73 -21.03 -18.28
C GLY A 15 -7.61 -21.19 -19.34
N LEU A 16 -7.10 -22.39 -19.50
CA LEU A 16 -6.09 -22.68 -20.53
C LEU A 16 -6.64 -22.58 -21.96
N ARG A 17 -7.91 -22.91 -22.18
CA ARG A 17 -8.56 -22.77 -23.49
C ARG A 17 -8.81 -21.33 -23.90
N VAL A 18 -9.10 -20.44 -22.95
CA VAL A 18 -9.25 -19.00 -23.22
C VAL A 18 -7.88 -18.36 -23.49
N ALA A 19 -6.85 -18.72 -22.72
CA ALA A 19 -5.49 -18.26 -22.99
C ALA A 19 -4.93 -18.80 -24.30
N ALA A 20 -5.15 -20.09 -24.60
CA ALA A 20 -4.73 -20.70 -25.88
C ALA A 20 -5.50 -20.17 -27.08
N ALA A 21 -6.79 -19.84 -26.94
CA ALA A 21 -7.58 -19.21 -28.01
C ALA A 21 -7.15 -17.75 -28.27
N ALA A 22 -6.76 -17.00 -27.23
CA ALA A 22 -6.18 -15.67 -27.38
C ALA A 22 -4.81 -15.71 -28.08
N VAL A 23 -3.98 -16.69 -27.76
CA VAL A 23 -2.67 -16.91 -28.40
C VAL A 23 -2.85 -17.40 -29.85
N ALA A 24 -3.83 -18.27 -30.13
CA ALA A 24 -4.08 -18.77 -31.49
C ALA A 24 -4.68 -17.69 -32.42
N LEU A 25 -5.46 -16.74 -31.89
CA LEU A 25 -5.96 -15.60 -32.70
C LEU A 25 -4.85 -14.57 -33.00
N LEU A 26 -3.78 -14.52 -32.17
CA LEU A 26 -2.64 -13.63 -32.37
C LEU A 26 -1.64 -14.13 -33.44
N LEU A 27 -1.63 -15.43 -33.75
CA LEU A 27 -0.70 -16.04 -34.71
C LEU A 27 -1.14 -15.95 -36.17
N ALA A 28 -2.34 -15.43 -36.44
CA ALA A 28 -2.93 -15.42 -37.80
C ALA A 28 -2.65 -14.15 -38.64
N GLY A 29 -1.86 -13.20 -38.14
CA GLY A 29 -1.67 -11.92 -38.83
C GLY A 29 -0.26 -11.36 -38.79
N SER A 30 0.74 -12.01 -39.42
CA SER A 30 2.08 -11.43 -39.51
C SER A 30 2.50 -11.17 -40.95
N PHE A 31 2.47 -9.89 -41.33
CA PHE A 31 3.24 -9.35 -42.45
C PHE A 31 4.51 -8.72 -41.92
N GLY A 32 5.67 -9.13 -42.43
CA GLY A 32 6.97 -8.62 -42.04
C GLY A 32 7.12 -7.17 -42.43
N ALA A 33 7.52 -6.35 -41.48
CA ALA A 33 7.99 -4.99 -41.68
C ALA A 33 9.51 -4.96 -41.58
N ALA A 34 10.17 -4.38 -42.58
CA ALA A 34 11.59 -4.09 -42.56
C ALA A 34 11.91 -3.06 -41.46
N ASP A 35 13.10 -3.18 -40.85
CA ASP A 35 13.63 -2.21 -39.87
C ASP A 35 13.66 -0.79 -40.45
N THR A 36 12.60 -0.03 -40.20
CA THR A 36 12.62 1.40 -40.48
C THR A 36 13.29 2.13 -39.32
N PRO A 37 14.31 2.96 -39.61
CA PRO A 37 14.93 3.76 -38.58
C PRO A 37 13.89 4.70 -37.96
N LEU A 38 13.85 4.72 -36.63
CA LEU A 38 12.91 5.52 -35.86
C LEU A 38 13.48 6.90 -35.57
N THR A 39 12.63 7.89 -35.44
CA THR A 39 13.00 9.22 -34.98
C THR A 39 12.42 9.41 -33.59
N LEU A 40 13.29 9.53 -32.59
CA LEU A 40 12.87 9.95 -31.25
C LEU A 40 12.54 11.44 -31.31
N ARG A 41 11.34 11.78 -30.87
CA ARG A 41 10.93 13.15 -30.61
C ARG A 41 10.70 13.31 -29.12
N GLY A 42 11.18 14.41 -28.55
CA GLY A 42 10.96 14.69 -27.16
C GLY A 42 10.64 16.15 -26.92
N ARG A 43 9.95 16.41 -25.81
CA ARG A 43 9.70 17.74 -25.30
C ARG A 43 10.23 17.86 -23.90
N VAL A 44 10.96 18.94 -23.63
CA VAL A 44 11.49 19.26 -22.31
C VAL A 44 10.75 20.48 -21.78
N THR A 45 10.16 20.34 -20.61
CA THR A 45 9.51 21.44 -19.88
C THR A 45 10.16 21.62 -18.52
N ASP A 46 9.96 22.76 -17.90
CA ASP A 46 10.28 22.96 -16.49
C ASP A 46 9.19 22.39 -15.59
N GLU A 47 9.36 22.48 -14.28
CA GLU A 47 8.41 22.07 -13.26
C GLU A 47 7.08 22.84 -13.31
N ASN A 48 7.03 23.94 -14.05
CA ASN A 48 5.81 24.72 -14.29
C ASN A 48 5.12 24.35 -15.60
N GLY A 49 5.69 23.41 -16.36
CA GLY A 49 5.21 23.01 -17.69
C GLY A 49 5.61 23.99 -18.80
N LEU A 50 6.48 24.96 -18.54
CA LEU A 50 7.01 25.86 -19.55
C LEU A 50 8.12 25.18 -20.35
N PRO A 51 8.23 25.44 -21.66
CA PRO A 51 9.26 24.82 -22.50
C PRO A 51 10.65 25.29 -22.10
N VAL A 52 11.59 24.33 -22.08
CA VAL A 52 13.00 24.62 -21.77
C VAL A 52 13.85 24.51 -23.05
N ALA A 53 14.29 25.64 -23.60
CA ALA A 53 15.13 25.70 -24.76
C ALA A 53 16.62 25.42 -24.43
N GLY A 54 17.38 24.90 -25.37
CA GLY A 54 18.84 24.72 -25.23
C GLY A 54 19.27 23.65 -24.24
N VAL A 55 18.41 22.69 -23.92
CA VAL A 55 18.76 21.51 -23.10
C VAL A 55 19.61 20.57 -23.94
N GLN A 56 20.78 20.19 -23.42
CA GLN A 56 21.60 19.15 -24.03
C GLN A 56 21.05 17.77 -23.64
N VAL A 57 20.41 17.13 -24.60
CA VAL A 57 19.88 15.77 -24.47
C VAL A 57 20.95 14.78 -24.94
N LYS A 58 21.40 13.90 -24.07
CA LYS A 58 22.35 12.83 -24.39
C LYS A 58 21.62 11.50 -24.29
N LEU A 59 21.68 10.71 -25.35
CA LEU A 59 21.11 9.36 -25.43
C LEU A 59 22.26 8.36 -25.51
N GLU A 60 22.19 7.33 -24.69
CA GLU A 60 23.12 6.22 -24.69
C GLU A 60 22.32 4.92 -24.88
N GLY A 61 22.39 4.36 -26.07
CA GLY A 61 21.82 3.04 -26.35
C GLY A 61 22.80 1.96 -25.93
N LEU A 62 22.27 0.81 -25.54
CA LEU A 62 23.07 -0.36 -25.15
C LEU A 62 24.05 -0.76 -26.24
N GLY A 63 25.37 -0.57 -25.97
CA GLY A 63 26.46 -0.91 -26.89
C GLY A 63 26.65 0.01 -28.11
N ARG A 64 26.16 1.27 -28.06
CA ARG A 64 26.21 2.25 -29.18
C ARG A 64 26.79 3.58 -28.78
N SER A 65 27.17 4.36 -29.81
CA SER A 65 27.70 5.71 -29.66
C SER A 65 26.73 6.63 -28.92
N LYS A 66 27.26 7.51 -28.08
CA LYS A 66 26.48 8.57 -27.44
C LYS A 66 25.99 9.53 -28.51
N ILE A 67 24.69 9.79 -28.55
CA ILE A 67 24.06 10.72 -29.48
C ILE A 67 23.56 11.91 -28.66
N SER A 68 23.76 13.12 -29.17
CA SER A 68 23.27 14.32 -28.48
C SER A 68 22.40 15.17 -29.40
N ALA A 69 21.41 15.82 -28.80
CA ALA A 69 20.53 16.79 -29.42
C ALA A 69 20.34 18.00 -28.49
N LEU A 70 19.91 19.14 -29.04
CA LEU A 70 19.52 20.31 -28.28
C LEU A 70 18.02 20.55 -28.44
N THR A 71 17.36 21.04 -27.39
CA THR A 71 15.96 21.48 -27.51
C THR A 71 15.88 22.86 -28.18
N ASP A 72 14.82 23.04 -28.97
CA ASP A 72 14.46 24.33 -29.58
C ASP A 72 13.76 25.27 -28.55
N ASP A 73 13.34 26.46 -29.01
CA ASP A 73 12.69 27.48 -28.17
C ASP A 73 11.33 27.00 -27.62
N ALA A 74 10.71 26.00 -28.22
CA ALA A 74 9.48 25.37 -27.76
C ALA A 74 9.74 24.11 -26.90
N GLY A 75 10.99 23.85 -26.55
CA GLY A 75 11.42 22.72 -25.75
C GLY A 75 11.45 21.37 -26.48
N TYR A 76 11.30 21.37 -27.83
CA TYR A 76 11.33 20.13 -28.58
C TYR A 76 12.73 19.76 -29.03
N PHE A 77 13.01 18.45 -29.06
CA PHE A 77 14.20 17.90 -29.70
C PHE A 77 13.82 16.69 -30.56
N SER A 78 14.70 16.41 -31.53
CA SER A 78 14.50 15.27 -32.44
C SER A 78 15.82 14.57 -32.69
N VAL A 79 15.83 13.24 -32.56
CA VAL A 79 16.98 12.39 -32.84
C VAL A 79 16.60 11.36 -33.89
N PRO A 80 16.99 11.55 -35.14
CA PRO A 80 16.64 10.62 -36.23
C PRO A 80 17.53 9.38 -36.26
N ASN A 81 17.14 8.39 -37.02
CA ASN A 81 17.93 7.19 -37.35
C ASN A 81 18.30 6.33 -36.15
N LEU A 82 17.41 6.27 -35.17
CA LEU A 82 17.56 5.37 -34.03
C LEU A 82 16.96 4.00 -34.35
N THR A 83 17.55 2.96 -33.81
CA THR A 83 16.97 1.61 -33.86
C THR A 83 16.04 1.40 -32.68
N PRO A 84 15.01 0.59 -32.82
CA PRO A 84 14.19 0.18 -31.70
C PRO A 84 15.06 -0.40 -30.54
N GLY A 85 14.70 -0.09 -29.28
CA GLY A 85 15.42 -0.59 -28.11
C GLY A 85 15.43 0.39 -26.94
N GLY A 86 16.10 -0.01 -25.86
CA GLY A 86 16.30 0.80 -24.66
C GLY A 86 17.39 1.85 -24.83
N TYR A 87 17.11 3.08 -24.40
CA TYR A 87 18.05 4.19 -24.37
C TYR A 87 18.05 4.84 -23.00
N SER A 88 19.22 5.00 -22.41
CA SER A 88 19.42 5.86 -21.25
C SER A 88 19.45 7.32 -21.69
N VAL A 89 18.67 8.15 -21.01
CA VAL A 89 18.53 9.57 -21.30
C VAL A 89 19.22 10.36 -20.20
N ARG A 90 20.09 11.29 -20.61
CA ARG A 90 20.67 12.31 -19.74
C ARG A 90 20.42 13.69 -20.34
N MET A 91 19.91 14.62 -19.52
CA MET A 91 19.64 15.98 -19.94
C MET A 91 20.34 16.97 -19.03
N GLU A 92 20.98 17.95 -19.63
CA GLU A 92 21.78 18.97 -18.95
C GLU A 92 21.46 20.35 -19.49
N LYS A 93 21.28 21.31 -18.59
CA LYS A 93 21.22 22.74 -18.90
C LYS A 93 21.71 23.55 -17.70
N VAL A 94 22.35 24.67 -17.94
CA VAL A 94 22.74 25.63 -16.88
C VAL A 94 21.49 26.10 -16.16
N ASP A 95 21.54 26.24 -14.86
CA ASP A 95 20.42 26.59 -13.96
C ASP A 95 19.33 25.54 -13.79
N PHE A 96 19.50 24.32 -14.33
CA PHE A 96 18.62 23.19 -14.16
C PHE A 96 19.35 22.00 -13.57
N PHE A 97 18.60 21.17 -12.81
CA PHE A 97 19.14 19.90 -12.35
C PHE A 97 19.35 18.96 -13.53
N VAL A 98 20.44 18.22 -13.48
CA VAL A 98 20.73 17.19 -14.48
C VAL A 98 19.73 16.06 -14.35
N LEU A 99 18.96 15.81 -15.39
CA LEU A 99 18.12 14.62 -15.51
C LEU A 99 19.02 13.46 -15.97
N GLN A 100 19.10 12.39 -15.17
CA GLN A 100 19.87 11.19 -15.50
C GLN A 100 19.20 9.94 -14.95
N GLY A 101 19.55 8.76 -15.49
CA GLY A 101 19.01 7.48 -15.03
C GLY A 101 17.62 7.14 -15.58
N GLN A 102 17.07 7.95 -16.49
CA GLN A 102 15.85 7.58 -17.20
C GLN A 102 16.18 6.66 -18.38
N THR A 103 15.48 5.53 -18.45
CA THR A 103 15.53 4.63 -19.59
C THR A 103 14.24 4.74 -20.36
N ILE A 104 14.33 5.01 -21.66
CA ILE A 104 13.18 5.00 -22.58
C ILE A 104 13.25 3.77 -23.47
N GLN A 105 12.11 3.18 -23.79
CA GLN A 105 11.99 2.12 -24.77
C GLN A 105 11.47 2.72 -26.08
N LEU A 106 12.34 2.78 -27.09
CA LEU A 106 12.00 3.27 -28.41
C LEU A 106 11.45 2.10 -29.25
N ALA A 107 10.18 2.20 -29.61
CA ALA A 107 9.49 1.19 -30.43
C ALA A 107 8.65 1.86 -31.52
N PRO A 108 8.30 1.16 -32.60
CA PRO A 108 7.32 1.67 -33.58
C PRO A 108 6.01 2.01 -32.86
N GLY A 109 5.59 3.30 -32.89
CA GLY A 109 4.44 3.81 -32.17
C GLY A 109 4.73 4.46 -30.82
N ALA A 110 5.91 4.25 -30.21
CA ALA A 110 6.39 4.93 -29.00
C ALA A 110 7.66 5.73 -29.31
N THR A 111 7.51 6.84 -30.02
CA THR A 111 8.63 7.70 -30.48
C THR A 111 8.60 9.11 -29.91
N GLU A 112 7.58 9.47 -29.16
CA GLU A 112 7.44 10.79 -28.51
C GLU A 112 7.54 10.66 -26.99
N PHE A 113 8.39 11.48 -26.38
CA PHE A 113 8.68 11.46 -24.93
C PHE A 113 8.66 12.88 -24.37
N SER A 114 8.15 13.02 -23.13
CA SER A 114 8.18 14.28 -22.39
C SER A 114 9.07 14.14 -21.17
N PHE A 115 9.87 15.19 -20.93
CA PHE A 115 10.81 15.25 -19.80
C PHE A 115 10.63 16.57 -19.06
N THR A 116 10.80 16.52 -17.75
CA THR A 116 10.75 17.73 -16.92
C THR A 116 12.11 17.96 -16.29
N LEU A 117 12.65 19.17 -16.48
CA LEU A 117 13.85 19.65 -15.80
C LEU A 117 13.45 20.68 -14.74
N ASN A 118 14.02 20.57 -13.56
CA ASN A 118 13.75 21.49 -12.46
C ASN A 118 14.86 22.52 -12.34
N HIS A 119 14.50 23.79 -12.06
CA HIS A 119 15.47 24.85 -11.86
C HIS A 119 16.27 24.66 -10.57
N ILE A 120 17.60 24.94 -10.62
CA ILE A 120 18.49 24.86 -9.45
C ILE A 120 18.11 25.89 -8.38
N GLN A 121 17.63 27.07 -8.80
CA GLN A 121 17.31 28.18 -7.91
C GLN A 121 15.92 28.13 -7.29
N GLU A 122 15.00 27.36 -7.84
CA GLU A 122 13.73 27.07 -7.21
C GLU A 122 13.90 25.82 -6.38
N VAL A 123 14.04 26.00 -5.07
CA VAL A 123 13.87 24.91 -4.10
C VAL A 123 12.40 24.56 -4.08
N ARG A 124 11.93 24.03 -5.18
CA ARG A 124 10.75 23.19 -5.21
C ARG A 124 11.21 21.79 -4.95
N GLU A 125 10.45 21.10 -4.16
CA GLU A 125 10.58 19.68 -3.97
C GLU A 125 10.87 19.03 -5.32
N LYS A 126 12.03 18.41 -5.42
CA LYS A 126 12.48 17.78 -6.64
C LYS A 126 11.48 16.67 -7.00
N VAL A 127 10.70 16.90 -7.99
CA VAL A 127 9.96 15.82 -8.66
C VAL A 127 10.83 15.33 -9.81
N ASP A 128 11.69 14.38 -9.55
CA ASP A 128 12.21 13.55 -10.63
C ASP A 128 11.04 12.69 -11.08
N VAL A 129 10.41 13.11 -12.15
CA VAL A 129 9.24 12.40 -12.71
C VAL A 129 9.71 11.11 -13.34
N VAL A 130 9.67 10.04 -12.58
CA VAL A 130 9.82 8.68 -13.12
C VAL A 130 8.51 8.20 -13.73
N ALA A 131 7.37 8.61 -13.18
CA ALA A 131 6.07 8.44 -13.81
C ALA A 131 5.44 9.80 -14.07
N ASP A 132 5.20 10.18 -15.31
CA ASP A 132 4.30 11.29 -15.63
C ASP A 132 2.86 10.79 -15.51
N PRO A 133 2.12 11.14 -14.43
CA PRO A 133 0.76 10.68 -14.25
C PRO A 133 -0.21 11.22 -15.31
N ASN A 134 0.25 12.11 -16.19
CA ASN A 134 -0.50 12.63 -17.33
C ASN A 134 -0.19 11.89 -18.63
N ARG A 135 0.57 10.78 -18.57
CA ARG A 135 0.96 10.03 -19.75
C ARG A 135 0.39 8.61 -19.71
N ILE A 136 -0.04 8.12 -20.86
CA ILE A 136 -0.39 6.72 -21.09
C ILE A 136 0.88 6.02 -21.57
N GLU A 137 1.40 5.06 -20.79
CA GLU A 137 2.55 4.25 -21.16
C GLU A 137 2.10 3.05 -22.00
N PRO A 138 2.43 3.02 -23.30
CA PRO A 138 1.92 2.00 -24.21
C PRO A 138 2.40 0.58 -23.88
N THR A 139 3.62 0.47 -23.38
CA THR A 139 4.29 -0.81 -23.13
C THR A 139 3.99 -1.40 -21.76
N GLU A 140 3.54 -0.60 -20.81
CA GLU A 140 3.16 -1.08 -19.49
C GLU A 140 1.79 -1.72 -19.50
N THR A 141 1.70 -2.95 -19.00
CA THR A 141 0.45 -3.71 -18.90
C THR A 141 -0.25 -3.56 -17.55
N PRO A 142 0.43 -3.31 -16.41
CA PRO A 142 -0.24 -3.17 -15.12
C PRO A 142 -1.29 -2.07 -15.10
N GLN A 143 -2.24 -2.25 -14.22
CA GLN A 143 -3.19 -1.22 -13.85
C GLN A 143 -2.62 -0.46 -12.67
N SER A 144 -2.16 0.77 -12.89
CA SER A 144 -1.49 1.54 -11.86
C SER A 144 -2.12 2.90 -11.61
N ALA A 145 -1.96 3.38 -10.38
CA ALA A 145 -2.26 4.74 -9.97
C ALA A 145 -1.13 5.25 -9.07
N THR A 146 -0.60 6.43 -9.39
CA THR A 146 0.60 6.98 -8.76
C THR A 146 0.30 8.28 -8.04
N LEU A 147 0.87 8.44 -6.83
CA LEU A 147 1.05 9.72 -6.15
C LEU A 147 2.52 10.12 -6.24
N THR A 148 2.75 11.35 -6.63
CA THR A 148 4.09 11.97 -6.65
C THR A 148 4.42 12.65 -5.32
N SER A 149 5.70 12.95 -5.07
CA SER A 149 6.11 13.71 -3.88
C SER A 149 5.33 15.02 -3.72
N THR A 150 5.10 15.75 -4.80
CA THR A 150 4.31 16.99 -4.78
C THR A 150 2.89 16.75 -4.27
N GLU A 151 2.24 15.68 -4.69
CA GLU A 151 0.87 15.36 -4.26
C GLU A 151 0.81 14.95 -2.79
N PHE A 152 1.81 14.21 -2.29
CA PHE A 152 1.94 13.93 -0.86
C PHE A 152 1.99 15.21 -0.02
N PHE A 153 2.67 16.23 -0.52
CA PHE A 153 2.79 17.51 0.19
C PHE A 153 1.54 18.37 0.10
N TYR A 154 0.85 18.40 -1.04
CA TYR A 154 -0.24 19.34 -1.28
C TYR A 154 -1.62 18.82 -0.91
N ILE A 155 -1.89 17.53 -0.99
CA ILE A 155 -3.19 16.95 -0.60
C ILE A 155 -3.41 17.18 0.90
N PRO A 156 -4.47 17.90 1.31
CA PRO A 156 -4.72 18.16 2.72
C PRO A 156 -5.29 16.93 3.41
N VAL A 157 -4.43 16.18 4.06
CA VAL A 157 -4.77 15.03 4.91
C VAL A 157 -4.59 15.39 6.39
N PRO A 158 -5.20 14.66 7.33
CA PRO A 158 -5.13 14.96 8.76
C PRO A 158 -3.69 15.05 9.29
N SER A 159 -2.83 14.14 8.86
CA SER A 159 -1.41 14.19 9.16
C SER A 159 -0.59 14.15 7.88
N SER A 160 0.26 15.15 7.70
CA SER A 160 1.07 15.32 6.51
C SER A 160 2.43 14.62 6.59
N HIS A 161 2.77 14.03 7.73
CA HIS A 161 3.98 13.21 7.89
C HIS A 161 3.69 11.72 7.68
N ASP A 162 2.48 11.27 7.99
CA ASP A 162 2.07 9.88 7.74
C ASP A 162 1.60 9.73 6.27
N TYR A 163 2.51 9.29 5.42
CA TYR A 163 2.24 9.05 4.00
C TYR A 163 1.05 8.10 3.77
N ARG A 164 0.76 7.18 4.71
CA ARG A 164 -0.36 6.24 4.64
C ARG A 164 -1.72 6.95 4.57
N GLN A 165 -1.82 8.14 5.17
CA GLN A 165 -3.03 8.97 5.08
C GLN A 165 -3.22 9.58 3.69
N SER A 166 -2.15 9.86 2.96
CA SER A 166 -2.24 10.34 1.59
C SER A 166 -2.59 9.24 0.59
N LEU A 167 -2.28 7.97 0.89
CA LEU A 167 -2.57 6.85 0.00
C LEU A 167 -4.07 6.66 -0.27
N VAL A 168 -4.95 7.12 0.64
CA VAL A 168 -6.40 7.11 0.39
C VAL A 168 -6.85 8.03 -0.74
N ALA A 169 -5.97 8.91 -1.23
CA ALA A 169 -6.20 9.70 -2.45
C ALA A 169 -6.08 8.88 -3.74
N LEU A 170 -5.56 7.65 -3.65
CA LEU A 170 -5.52 6.71 -4.76
C LEU A 170 -6.87 5.99 -4.91
N PRO A 171 -7.32 5.71 -6.14
CA PRO A 171 -8.50 4.87 -6.38
C PRO A 171 -8.33 3.49 -5.75
N GLN A 172 -9.44 2.90 -5.29
CA GLN A 172 -9.48 1.55 -4.71
C GLN A 172 -8.68 1.35 -3.42
N VAL A 173 -8.08 2.39 -2.84
CA VAL A 173 -7.41 2.34 -1.54
C VAL A 173 -8.31 2.90 -0.46
N VAL A 174 -8.70 2.09 0.51
CA VAL A 174 -9.52 2.52 1.66
C VAL A 174 -8.79 2.25 2.97
N ARG A 175 -9.09 3.06 3.97
CA ARG A 175 -8.56 2.90 5.33
C ARG A 175 -9.72 2.54 6.25
N ASP A 176 -9.61 1.43 6.98
CA ASP A 176 -10.66 1.01 7.92
C ASP A 176 -10.63 1.79 9.24
N ASN A 177 -11.54 1.44 10.16
CA ASN A 177 -11.63 2.08 11.47
C ASN A 177 -10.45 1.73 12.40
N GLN A 178 -9.64 0.73 12.05
CA GLN A 178 -8.41 0.35 12.74
C GLN A 178 -7.16 0.96 12.08
N ALA A 179 -7.35 1.89 11.16
CA ALA A 179 -6.31 2.54 10.38
C ALA A 179 -5.54 1.64 9.39
N LEU A 180 -5.97 0.42 9.15
CA LEU A 180 -5.37 -0.48 8.18
C LEU A 180 -5.76 -0.09 6.75
N LEU A 181 -4.83 -0.24 5.82
CA LEU A 181 -5.04 0.03 4.40
C LEU A 181 -5.50 -1.23 3.68
N HIS A 182 -6.59 -1.11 2.95
CA HIS A 182 -7.16 -2.15 2.11
C HIS A 182 -7.16 -1.70 0.65
N ILE A 183 -6.55 -2.47 -0.22
CA ILE A 183 -6.42 -2.15 -1.64
C ILE A 183 -7.29 -3.11 -2.45
N ALA A 184 -8.14 -2.59 -3.32
CA ALA A 184 -9.06 -3.36 -4.15
C ALA A 184 -9.85 -4.42 -3.34
N GLY A 185 -10.33 -4.03 -2.14
CA GLY A 185 -11.11 -4.89 -1.26
C GLY A 185 -10.36 -6.06 -0.62
N ALA A 186 -9.03 -6.09 -0.68
CA ALA A 186 -8.20 -7.11 -0.04
C ALA A 186 -8.08 -6.89 1.47
N ARG A 187 -7.67 -7.93 2.19
CA ARG A 187 -7.16 -7.77 3.56
C ARG A 187 -5.86 -6.99 3.51
N ALA A 188 -5.57 -6.15 4.50
CA ALA A 188 -4.34 -5.37 4.59
C ALA A 188 -3.06 -6.25 4.48
N THR A 189 -3.20 -7.53 4.82
CA THR A 189 -2.15 -8.55 4.84
C THR A 189 -2.00 -9.32 3.52
N GLN A 190 -2.80 -9.00 2.50
CA GLN A 190 -2.85 -9.72 1.21
C GLN A 190 -2.28 -8.91 0.03
N SER A 191 -1.53 -7.86 0.33
CA SER A 191 -0.86 -7.01 -0.68
C SER A 191 0.64 -7.07 -0.49
N GLN A 192 1.39 -6.90 -1.57
CA GLN A 192 2.84 -6.77 -1.52
C GLN A 192 3.22 -5.30 -1.41
N TYR A 193 4.09 -4.98 -0.47
CA TYR A 193 4.60 -3.63 -0.23
C TYR A 193 6.09 -3.58 -0.51
N LEU A 194 6.49 -2.77 -1.49
CA LEU A 194 7.87 -2.71 -1.97
C LEU A 194 8.46 -1.31 -1.79
N MET A 195 9.70 -1.22 -1.34
CA MET A 195 10.50 0.00 -1.34
C MET A 195 11.78 -0.25 -2.13
N ASP A 196 11.97 0.45 -3.24
CA ASP A 196 13.11 0.31 -4.16
C ASP A 196 13.37 -1.14 -4.62
N GLY A 197 12.29 -1.96 -4.71
CA GLY A 197 12.32 -3.37 -5.11
C GLY A 197 12.34 -4.39 -3.96
N PHE A 198 12.54 -3.94 -2.71
CA PHE A 198 12.53 -4.81 -1.53
C PHE A 198 11.19 -4.81 -0.81
N GLU A 199 10.78 -5.96 -0.31
CA GLU A 199 9.55 -6.10 0.47
C GLU A 199 9.70 -5.47 1.86
N VAL A 200 8.73 -4.60 2.21
CA VAL A 200 8.74 -3.81 3.44
C VAL A 200 7.44 -3.92 4.25
N GLY A 201 6.57 -4.85 3.88
CA GLY A 201 5.43 -5.23 4.72
C GLY A 201 5.90 -5.78 6.05
N ASP A 202 5.09 -5.63 7.08
CA ASP A 202 5.40 -6.15 8.41
C ASP A 202 5.74 -7.66 8.35
N PRO A 203 6.86 -8.12 8.90
CA PRO A 203 7.24 -9.51 8.78
C PRO A 203 6.25 -10.50 9.41
N VAL A 204 5.49 -10.08 10.41
CA VAL A 204 4.54 -10.95 11.14
C VAL A 204 3.19 -11.01 10.46
N SER A 205 2.62 -9.85 10.18
CA SER A 205 1.25 -9.72 9.66
C SER A 205 1.19 -9.56 8.15
N GLY A 206 2.27 -9.10 7.51
CA GLY A 206 2.29 -8.72 6.09
C GLY A 206 1.66 -7.36 5.79
N ALA A 207 1.11 -6.65 6.79
CA ALA A 207 0.49 -5.34 6.59
C ALA A 207 1.52 -4.22 6.40
N LEU A 208 1.09 -3.10 5.80
CA LEU A 208 1.97 -1.93 5.63
C LEU A 208 2.23 -1.26 6.98
N SER A 209 3.47 -1.29 7.45
CA SER A 209 3.87 -0.71 8.73
C SER A 209 5.18 0.09 8.68
N ILE A 210 5.91 0.08 7.56
CA ILE A 210 7.20 0.79 7.47
C ILE A 210 7.02 2.30 7.62
N PRO A 211 7.78 3.00 8.48
CA PRO A 211 7.72 4.44 8.65
C PRO A 211 8.65 5.14 7.64
N ILE A 212 8.16 5.45 6.45
CA ILE A 212 8.95 6.19 5.45
C ILE A 212 8.70 7.69 5.64
N ILE A 213 9.78 8.45 5.83
CA ILE A 213 9.71 9.91 5.91
C ILE A 213 9.18 10.44 4.57
N VAL A 214 8.15 11.29 4.58
CA VAL A 214 7.51 11.80 3.36
C VAL A 214 8.52 12.52 2.44
N ASP A 215 9.51 13.23 3.01
CA ASP A 215 10.59 13.87 2.25
C ASP A 215 11.55 12.86 1.58
N ALA A 216 11.53 11.59 2.02
CA ALA A 216 12.24 10.46 1.42
C ALA A 216 11.34 9.61 0.51
N LEU A 217 10.17 10.11 0.10
CA LEU A 217 9.30 9.51 -0.90
C LEU A 217 9.35 10.31 -2.20
N ARG A 218 9.68 9.64 -3.30
CA ARG A 218 9.59 10.19 -4.65
C ARG A 218 8.22 9.91 -5.26
N THR A 219 7.81 8.65 -5.23
CA THR A 219 6.49 8.19 -5.69
C THR A 219 5.96 7.08 -4.81
N ALA A 220 4.63 6.95 -4.77
CA ALA A 220 3.96 5.73 -4.36
C ALA A 220 3.01 5.32 -5.48
N GLU A 221 3.15 4.10 -5.95
CA GLU A 221 2.36 3.52 -7.03
C GLU A 221 1.61 2.30 -6.54
N VAL A 222 0.30 2.27 -6.76
CA VAL A 222 -0.56 1.11 -6.51
C VAL A 222 -0.86 0.42 -7.82
N GLU A 223 -0.55 -0.86 -7.91
CA GLU A 223 -1.00 -1.75 -8.97
C GLU A 223 -2.09 -2.69 -8.45
N THR A 224 -3.16 -2.90 -9.23
CA THR A 224 -4.32 -3.70 -8.81
C THR A 224 -4.67 -4.84 -9.76
N GLY A 225 -3.89 -5.04 -10.82
CA GLY A 225 -4.06 -6.16 -11.76
C GLY A 225 -3.02 -6.17 -12.86
N ARG A 226 -2.91 -7.29 -13.56
CA ARG A 226 -1.96 -7.53 -14.65
C ARG A 226 -0.50 -7.41 -14.19
N PHE A 227 -0.21 -7.90 -13.00
CA PHE A 227 1.15 -7.87 -12.42
C PHE A 227 2.12 -8.71 -13.23
N GLY A 228 3.34 -8.22 -13.42
CA GLY A 228 4.43 -8.95 -14.03
C GLY A 228 4.88 -10.17 -13.18
N ALA A 229 5.62 -11.10 -13.81
CA ALA A 229 6.08 -12.31 -13.14
C ALA A 229 7.22 -12.06 -12.14
N GLU A 230 7.89 -10.92 -12.21
CA GLU A 230 8.92 -10.48 -11.28
C GLU A 230 8.41 -10.33 -9.84
N TYR A 231 7.13 -10.03 -9.65
CA TYR A 231 6.55 -9.86 -8.31
C TYR A 231 6.24 -11.20 -7.65
N ALA A 232 6.85 -11.42 -6.47
CA ALA A 232 6.80 -12.70 -5.76
C ALA A 232 5.43 -13.02 -5.17
N HIS A 233 4.89 -12.10 -4.39
CA HIS A 233 3.68 -12.31 -3.61
C HIS A 233 2.71 -11.14 -3.80
N PRO A 234 2.33 -10.78 -5.04
CA PRO A 234 1.48 -9.62 -5.28
C PRO A 234 0.13 -9.76 -4.59
N GLY A 235 -0.31 -11.00 -4.32
CA GLY A 235 -1.60 -11.23 -3.70
C GLY A 235 -2.69 -10.52 -4.48
N ALA A 236 -3.30 -9.53 -3.84
CA ALA A 236 -4.38 -8.73 -4.42
C ALA A 236 -3.93 -7.43 -5.08
N SER A 237 -2.77 -6.91 -4.69
CA SER A 237 -2.23 -5.64 -5.17
C SER A 237 -0.76 -5.47 -4.78
N ILE A 238 -0.10 -4.56 -5.47
CA ILE A 238 1.27 -4.14 -5.15
C ILE A 238 1.24 -2.65 -4.84
N LEU A 239 1.91 -2.25 -3.77
CA LEU A 239 2.19 -0.86 -3.48
C LEU A 239 3.71 -0.67 -3.49
N LYS A 240 4.18 0.12 -4.45
CA LYS A 240 5.60 0.41 -4.66
C LYS A 240 5.92 1.82 -4.14
N PHE A 241 6.98 1.92 -3.39
CA PHE A 241 7.58 3.18 -2.96
C PHE A 241 8.93 3.35 -3.64
N GLU A 242 9.11 4.48 -4.27
CA GLU A 242 10.42 4.88 -4.79
C GLU A 242 10.97 6.01 -3.94
N THR A 243 12.24 5.89 -3.59
CA THR A 243 12.93 6.90 -2.80
C THR A 243 13.84 7.76 -3.67
N PRO A 244 14.01 9.06 -3.36
CA PRO A 244 14.89 9.95 -4.12
C PRO A 244 16.36 9.59 -3.90
N GLU A 245 17.19 10.00 -4.84
CA GLU A 245 18.65 9.84 -4.79
C GLU A 245 19.34 11.20 -4.71
N GLY A 246 20.56 11.23 -4.21
CA GLY A 246 21.44 12.39 -4.32
C GLY A 246 21.92 12.58 -5.76
N ASP A 247 22.37 13.78 -6.10
CA ASP A 247 23.02 14.11 -7.36
C ASP A 247 24.22 15.04 -7.16
N ASP A 248 24.76 15.63 -8.22
CA ASP A 248 25.93 16.50 -8.14
C ASP A 248 25.67 17.88 -7.51
N HIS A 249 24.49 18.12 -6.95
CA HIS A 249 24.14 19.38 -6.32
C HIS A 249 23.78 19.17 -4.85
N TRP A 250 24.33 20.07 -4.01
CA TRP A 250 23.96 20.11 -2.60
C TRP A 250 22.58 20.71 -2.42
N ARG A 251 21.72 19.98 -1.71
CA ARG A 251 20.35 20.40 -1.38
C ARG A 251 20.13 20.32 0.11
N PHE A 252 19.31 21.22 0.59
CA PHE A 252 18.88 21.25 1.97
C PHE A 252 17.41 21.65 2.02
N ASN A 253 16.58 20.87 2.72
CA ASN A 253 15.19 21.16 2.99
C ASN A 253 14.93 21.02 4.49
N ALA A 254 14.10 21.90 5.03
CA ALA A 254 13.69 21.86 6.42
C ALA A 254 12.20 22.25 6.52
N THR A 255 11.42 21.41 7.16
CA THR A 255 9.95 21.48 7.11
C THR A 255 9.32 21.24 8.50
N ASP A 256 8.20 21.88 8.78
CA ASP A 256 7.27 21.62 9.90
C ASP A 256 7.86 21.89 11.29
N PHE A 257 8.67 22.95 11.45
CA PHE A 257 9.26 23.38 12.73
C PHE A 257 8.31 24.16 13.65
N ILE A 258 7.03 24.27 13.30
CA ILE A 258 6.01 24.89 14.14
C ILE A 258 4.96 23.85 14.50
N PRO A 259 4.68 23.65 15.80
CA PRO A 259 3.64 22.73 16.22
C PRO A 259 2.26 23.19 15.71
N GLY A 260 1.46 22.23 15.30
CA GLY A 260 0.07 22.46 14.92
C GLY A 260 -0.82 22.82 16.12
N LEU A 261 -1.90 23.53 15.85
CA LEU A 261 -2.95 23.78 16.84
C LEU A 261 -4.08 22.77 16.62
N ASN A 262 -4.39 22.00 17.65
CA ASN A 262 -5.59 21.18 17.70
C ASN A 262 -6.66 21.92 18.52
N VAL A 263 -7.81 22.17 17.92
CA VAL A 263 -8.92 22.93 18.53
C VAL A 263 -10.09 22.02 18.90
N GLN A 264 -9.85 20.73 19.05
CA GLN A 264 -10.84 19.78 19.56
C GLN A 264 -10.84 19.79 21.10
N GLN A 265 -12.01 19.97 21.71
CA GLN A 265 -12.17 20.02 23.18
C GLN A 265 -11.20 20.98 23.90
N GLY A 266 -11.01 22.17 23.34
CA GLY A 266 -10.04 23.15 23.81
C GLY A 266 -8.93 23.41 22.81
N VAL A 267 -8.06 24.38 23.14
CA VAL A 267 -6.88 24.66 22.32
C VAL A 267 -5.68 23.92 22.90
N ARG A 268 -5.12 22.99 22.12
CA ARG A 268 -3.93 22.24 22.49
C ARG A 268 -2.83 22.44 21.45
N LEU A 269 -1.59 22.51 21.88
CA LEU A 269 -0.46 22.34 20.99
C LEU A 269 -0.44 20.84 20.65
N GLY A 270 -0.73 20.55 19.40
CA GLY A 270 -0.88 19.19 18.90
C GLY A 270 0.35 18.75 18.11
N ASN A 271 0.11 18.30 16.92
CA ASN A 271 1.04 17.66 16.03
C ASN A 271 2.28 18.51 15.73
N PHE A 272 3.47 17.93 15.89
CA PHE A 272 4.75 18.57 15.62
C PHE A 272 5.66 17.61 14.86
N TYR A 273 6.05 17.97 13.62
CA TYR A 273 6.70 17.09 12.67
C TYR A 273 7.94 17.70 12.01
N PRO A 274 8.95 18.16 12.77
CA PRO A 274 10.14 18.76 12.18
C PRO A 274 10.93 17.73 11.38
N ARG A 275 11.21 18.07 10.13
CA ARG A 275 11.98 17.25 9.21
C ARG A 275 13.11 18.05 8.59
N ILE A 276 14.24 17.38 8.42
CA ILE A 276 15.42 17.92 7.75
C ILE A 276 15.88 16.89 6.73
N THR A 277 16.03 17.30 5.49
CA THR A 277 16.59 16.48 4.43
C THR A 277 17.73 17.22 3.74
N PHE A 278 18.82 16.53 3.52
CA PHE A 278 19.95 17.04 2.77
C PHE A 278 20.56 15.97 1.88
N SER A 279 21.02 16.37 0.73
CA SER A 279 21.62 15.48 -0.25
C SER A 279 22.70 16.19 -1.05
N GLY A 280 23.57 15.41 -1.70
CA GLY A 280 24.62 15.95 -2.55
C GLY A 280 25.69 14.92 -2.89
N PRO A 281 26.74 15.34 -3.61
CA PRO A 281 27.85 14.49 -3.96
C PRO A 281 28.83 14.35 -2.80
N LEU A 282 29.21 13.14 -2.42
CA LEU A 282 30.43 12.87 -1.66
C LEU A 282 31.63 12.86 -2.59
N VAL A 283 31.45 12.33 -3.81
CA VAL A 283 32.40 12.42 -4.92
C VAL A 283 31.59 12.76 -6.17
N ALA A 284 31.82 13.96 -6.72
CA ALA A 284 31.08 14.41 -7.89
C ALA A 284 31.18 13.42 -9.06
N GLY A 285 30.03 13.13 -9.69
CA GLY A 285 29.88 12.16 -10.76
C GLY A 285 30.02 10.69 -10.40
N LYS A 286 30.23 10.34 -9.10
CA LYS A 286 30.46 8.95 -8.69
C LYS A 286 29.72 8.50 -7.45
N LEU A 287 29.66 9.34 -6.41
CA LEU A 287 29.13 8.92 -5.12
C LEU A 287 28.26 10.03 -4.54
N TRP A 288 27.00 9.72 -4.38
CA TRP A 288 26.00 10.65 -3.84
C TRP A 288 25.32 10.06 -2.62
N PHE A 289 24.82 10.94 -1.79
CA PHE A 289 24.04 10.56 -0.64
C PHE A 289 22.78 11.41 -0.50
N LEU A 290 21.82 10.84 0.20
CA LEU A 290 20.65 11.54 0.72
C LEU A 290 20.47 11.11 2.17
N GLN A 291 20.27 12.09 3.05
CA GLN A 291 19.96 11.88 4.45
C GLN A 291 18.72 12.67 4.83
N SER A 292 17.75 11.99 5.44
CA SER A 292 16.57 12.61 6.01
C SER A 292 16.42 12.22 7.48
N PHE A 293 16.01 13.19 8.30
CA PHE A 293 15.64 12.98 9.72
C PHE A 293 14.26 13.55 9.97
N SER A 294 13.43 12.85 10.71
CA SER A 294 12.21 13.39 11.29
C SER A 294 12.11 13.09 12.78
N VAL A 295 11.42 13.97 13.48
CA VAL A 295 10.87 13.71 14.80
C VAL A 295 9.39 14.00 14.70
N ASP A 296 8.57 13.03 15.06
CA ASP A 296 7.12 13.15 14.89
C ASP A 296 6.44 13.03 16.26
N HIS A 297 5.61 14.02 16.58
CA HIS A 297 4.70 13.99 17.71
C HIS A 297 3.28 14.16 17.21
N THR A 298 2.46 13.15 17.43
CA THR A 298 1.03 13.15 17.11
C THR A 298 0.22 13.11 18.38
N LEU A 299 -0.74 14.01 18.51
CA LEU A 299 -1.73 14.04 19.58
C LEU A 299 -3.12 13.81 18.98
N ASP A 300 -3.69 12.65 19.21
CA ASP A 300 -5.07 12.34 18.87
C ASP A 300 -6.01 12.62 20.04
N VAL A 301 -7.10 13.35 19.80
CA VAL A 301 -8.09 13.73 20.80
C VAL A 301 -9.42 13.03 20.49
N GLN A 302 -9.91 12.26 21.43
CA GLN A 302 -11.19 11.54 21.32
C GLN A 302 -12.35 12.41 21.83
N ARG A 303 -13.26 12.80 20.94
CA ARG A 303 -14.35 13.76 21.21
C ARG A 303 -15.31 13.35 22.32
N ASP A 304 -15.56 12.06 22.43
CA ASP A 304 -16.61 11.50 23.26
C ASP A 304 -16.10 11.06 24.64
N ILE A 305 -14.87 11.47 24.99
CA ILE A 305 -14.21 11.19 26.27
C ILE A 305 -13.97 12.49 27.03
N SER A 306 -14.00 12.42 28.35
CA SER A 306 -13.78 13.60 29.21
C SER A 306 -12.36 14.16 29.04
N THR A 307 -12.26 15.48 28.99
CA THR A 307 -10.96 16.19 28.92
C THR A 307 -10.00 15.72 30.02
N GLY A 308 -8.77 15.43 29.62
CA GLY A 308 -7.71 14.93 30.54
C GLY A 308 -7.50 13.42 30.48
N THR A 309 -8.47 12.66 29.91
CA THR A 309 -8.35 11.21 29.65
C THR A 309 -8.65 10.87 28.19
N ASP A 310 -8.71 11.89 27.35
CA ASP A 310 -9.23 11.88 25.98
C ASP A 310 -8.12 11.85 24.91
N THR A 311 -6.85 11.63 25.30
CA THR A 311 -5.71 11.69 24.39
C THR A 311 -4.96 10.38 24.27
N SER A 312 -4.56 10.07 23.06
CA SER A 312 -3.47 9.17 22.75
C SER A 312 -2.34 9.94 22.08
N GLU A 313 -1.09 9.56 22.35
CA GLU A 313 0.09 10.24 21.86
C GLU A 313 1.02 9.26 21.17
N GLN A 314 1.63 9.71 20.06
CA GLN A 314 2.70 9.01 19.38
C GLN A 314 3.93 9.91 19.31
N TRP A 315 5.07 9.37 19.68
CA TRP A 315 6.37 9.97 19.45
C TRP A 315 7.20 9.05 18.56
N SER A 316 7.77 9.56 17.48
CA SER A 316 8.75 8.81 16.72
C SER A 316 9.98 9.65 16.36
N GLY A 317 11.11 8.95 16.21
CA GLY A 317 12.33 9.48 15.65
C GLY A 317 12.77 8.61 14.49
N ASP A 318 12.91 9.21 13.30
CA ASP A 318 13.19 8.49 12.07
C ASP A 318 14.46 9.01 11.42
N SER A 319 15.23 8.10 10.86
CA SER A 319 16.40 8.40 10.03
C SER A 319 16.34 7.57 8.76
N PHE A 320 16.47 8.23 7.62
CA PHE A 320 16.55 7.59 6.32
C PHE A 320 17.83 8.03 5.62
N SER A 321 18.68 7.06 5.26
CA SER A 321 19.95 7.26 4.60
C SER A 321 19.97 6.49 3.29
N ARG A 322 20.35 7.15 2.20
CA ARG A 322 20.57 6.52 0.90
C ARG A 322 21.92 6.92 0.35
N LEU A 323 22.64 5.95 -0.22
CA LEU A 323 23.90 6.14 -0.89
C LEU A 323 23.81 5.51 -2.28
N LEU A 324 24.18 6.27 -3.31
CA LEU A 324 24.33 5.80 -4.68
C LEU A 324 25.78 5.89 -5.08
N TRP A 325 26.38 4.78 -5.47
CA TRP A 325 27.76 4.70 -5.91
C TRP A 325 27.86 4.10 -7.31
N HIS A 326 28.31 4.92 -8.26
CA HIS A 326 28.72 4.43 -9.58
C HIS A 326 30.14 3.86 -9.48
N VAL A 327 30.24 2.54 -9.33
CA VAL A 327 31.51 1.80 -9.26
C VAL A 327 32.21 1.89 -10.61
N ALA A 328 31.45 1.74 -11.70
CA ALA A 328 31.88 1.91 -13.08
C ALA A 328 30.74 2.56 -13.90
N PRO A 329 30.99 3.00 -15.16
CA PRO A 329 29.92 3.60 -15.98
C PRO A 329 28.71 2.70 -16.25
N ASN A 330 28.87 1.40 -16.09
CA ASN A 330 27.84 0.39 -16.30
C ASN A 330 27.49 -0.39 -15.01
N ASP A 331 27.99 0.06 -13.85
CA ASP A 331 27.81 -0.62 -12.57
C ASP A 331 27.51 0.38 -11.46
N SER A 332 26.38 0.18 -10.77
CA SER A 332 25.95 1.02 -9.65
C SER A 332 25.55 0.19 -8.44
N LEU A 333 25.90 0.70 -7.26
CA LEU A 333 25.50 0.16 -5.97
C LEU A 333 24.61 1.18 -5.26
N HIS A 334 23.48 0.68 -4.77
CA HIS A 334 22.51 1.44 -4.01
C HIS A 334 22.47 0.87 -2.59
N PHE A 335 22.68 1.72 -1.60
CA PHE A 335 22.55 1.37 -0.18
C PHE A 335 21.43 2.19 0.43
N THR A 336 20.57 1.55 1.19
CA THR A 336 19.49 2.23 1.92
C THR A 336 19.46 1.73 3.35
N VAL A 337 19.38 2.65 4.31
CA VAL A 337 19.15 2.33 5.72
C VAL A 337 18.03 3.22 6.24
N LEU A 338 17.05 2.59 6.87
CA LEU A 338 15.98 3.25 7.60
C LEU A 338 16.02 2.79 9.04
N TYR A 339 16.01 3.74 9.96
CA TYR A 339 15.89 3.52 11.39
C TYR A 339 14.65 4.25 11.90
N ASN A 340 13.88 3.59 12.74
CA ASN A 340 12.72 4.15 13.43
C ASN A 340 12.73 3.73 14.89
N ASN A 341 12.41 4.69 15.74
CA ASN A 341 12.10 4.45 17.16
C ASN A 341 10.78 5.18 17.46
N GLU A 342 9.76 4.43 17.86
CA GLU A 342 8.40 4.91 18.04
C GLU A 342 7.87 4.49 19.41
N SER A 343 7.16 5.38 20.08
CA SER A 343 6.47 5.14 21.32
C SER A 343 5.06 5.70 21.23
N ASP A 344 4.09 4.82 21.33
CA ASP A 344 2.67 5.12 21.30
C ASP A 344 2.07 4.91 22.68
N THR A 345 1.27 5.86 23.16
CA THR A 345 0.53 5.73 24.42
C THR A 345 -0.96 5.70 24.18
N ASN A 346 -1.67 4.94 24.99
CA ASN A 346 -3.12 4.79 24.96
C ASN A 346 -3.65 4.30 23.61
N ILE A 347 -2.97 3.35 22.98
CA ILE A 347 -3.48 2.71 21.73
C ILE A 347 -4.78 1.98 22.01
N GLY A 348 -5.77 2.20 21.16
CA GLY A 348 -7.10 1.64 21.29
C GLY A 348 -8.05 2.50 22.11
N LEU A 349 -7.65 3.72 22.51
CA LEU A 349 -8.50 4.68 23.22
C LEU A 349 -9.70 5.07 22.37
N ASP A 350 -10.89 4.78 22.86
CA ASP A 350 -12.16 5.24 22.30
C ASP A 350 -13.24 5.33 23.37
N SER A 351 -14.47 5.69 23.02
CA SER A 351 -15.58 5.83 23.99
C SER A 351 -15.96 4.54 24.71
N LEU A 352 -15.60 3.38 24.19
CA LEU A 352 -15.85 2.06 24.80
C LEU A 352 -14.61 1.53 25.53
N ASN A 353 -13.42 2.03 25.21
CA ASN A 353 -12.14 1.62 25.73
C ASN A 353 -11.42 2.81 26.37
N PRO A 354 -11.64 3.07 27.68
CA PRO A 354 -10.96 4.16 28.40
C PRO A 354 -9.47 3.90 28.54
N GLN A 355 -8.67 4.93 28.88
CA GLN A 355 -7.21 4.85 28.98
C GLN A 355 -6.71 3.62 29.76
N SER A 356 -7.37 3.26 30.88
CA SER A 356 -6.95 2.11 31.69
C SER A 356 -6.99 0.78 30.93
N THR A 357 -7.77 0.68 29.87
CA THR A 357 -7.95 -0.54 29.06
C THR A 357 -7.15 -0.52 27.75
N THR A 358 -6.33 0.48 27.56
CA THR A 358 -5.49 0.65 26.36
C THR A 358 -4.12 -0.02 26.54
N LEU A 359 -3.32 0.08 25.50
CA LEU A 359 -1.92 -0.36 25.45
C LEU A 359 -0.98 0.81 25.21
N ASP A 360 0.21 0.73 25.81
CA ASP A 360 1.36 1.48 25.33
C ASP A 360 2.20 0.56 24.44
N VAL A 361 2.73 1.08 23.34
CA VAL A 361 3.50 0.28 22.38
C VAL A 361 4.82 0.99 22.09
N ALA A 362 5.92 0.29 22.31
CA ALA A 362 7.24 0.72 21.89
C ALA A 362 7.69 -0.08 20.68
N THR A 363 8.09 0.59 19.61
CA THR A 363 8.58 -0.03 18.38
C THR A 363 9.98 0.47 18.07
N ASN A 364 10.88 -0.47 17.79
CA ASN A 364 12.19 -0.17 17.25
C ASN A 364 12.39 -0.97 15.95
N ARG A 365 12.67 -0.29 14.83
CA ARG A 365 12.82 -0.92 13.52
C ARG A 365 14.09 -0.47 12.82
N VAL A 366 14.76 -1.43 12.20
CA VAL A 366 15.89 -1.21 11.31
C VAL A 366 15.61 -1.94 9.99
N PHE A 367 15.62 -1.20 8.90
CA PHE A 367 15.64 -1.75 7.56
C PHE A 367 16.96 -1.36 6.89
N ALA A 368 17.66 -2.31 6.30
CA ALA A 368 18.90 -2.07 5.56
C ALA A 368 18.90 -2.86 4.26
N SER A 369 19.31 -2.25 3.17
CA SER A 369 19.41 -2.92 1.87
C SER A 369 20.63 -2.50 1.07
N ILE A 370 21.08 -3.40 0.21
CA ILE A 370 22.08 -3.19 -0.83
C ILE A 370 21.55 -3.77 -2.14
N LYS A 371 21.62 -2.99 -3.21
CA LYS A 371 21.26 -3.41 -4.57
C LYS A 371 22.36 -3.03 -5.54
N ASN A 372 22.79 -3.99 -6.34
CA ASN A 372 23.70 -3.78 -7.47
C ASN A 372 22.92 -3.82 -8.77
N GLN A 373 23.22 -2.90 -9.67
CA GLN A 373 22.71 -2.85 -11.04
C GLN A 373 23.90 -2.83 -12.00
N LEU A 374 24.09 -3.94 -12.71
CA LEU A 374 25.19 -4.14 -13.66
C LEU A 374 24.66 -4.29 -15.09
N TRP A 375 25.07 -3.40 -15.97
CA TRP A 375 24.85 -3.54 -17.40
C TRP A 375 26.02 -4.28 -18.04
N TRP A 376 25.77 -5.50 -18.50
CA TRP A 376 26.77 -6.32 -19.17
C TRP A 376 26.21 -6.99 -20.43
N ASN A 377 26.88 -6.81 -21.56
CA ASN A 377 26.50 -7.40 -22.85
C ASN A 377 25.00 -7.27 -23.19
N HIS A 378 24.47 -6.03 -23.14
CA HIS A 378 23.06 -5.69 -23.38
C HIS A 378 22.08 -6.27 -22.36
N THR A 379 22.51 -6.82 -21.25
CA THR A 379 21.68 -7.37 -20.20
C THR A 379 21.86 -6.51 -18.95
N LEU A 380 20.77 -6.09 -18.33
CA LEU A 380 20.76 -5.54 -16.98
C LEU A 380 20.68 -6.71 -16.00
N PHE A 381 21.65 -6.81 -15.12
CA PHE A 381 21.60 -7.69 -13.95
C PHE A 381 21.33 -6.85 -12.72
N GLU A 382 20.36 -7.26 -11.93
CA GLU A 382 20.04 -6.68 -10.63
C GLU A 382 20.18 -7.76 -9.57
N VAL A 383 20.96 -7.45 -8.52
CA VAL A 383 21.12 -8.34 -7.37
C VAL A 383 20.91 -7.53 -6.11
N GLY A 384 20.04 -7.99 -5.25
CA GLY A 384 19.70 -7.27 -4.03
C GLY A 384 19.67 -8.16 -2.79
N PHE A 385 20.07 -7.58 -1.67
CA PHE A 385 19.92 -8.16 -0.34
C PHE A 385 19.34 -7.11 0.60
N ALA A 386 18.39 -7.50 1.46
CA ALA A 386 17.90 -6.64 2.53
C ALA A 386 17.60 -7.41 3.81
N GLU A 387 17.70 -6.69 4.92
CA GLU A 387 17.28 -7.12 6.25
C GLU A 387 16.27 -6.11 6.81
N ASP A 388 15.18 -6.61 7.33
CA ASP A 388 14.17 -5.86 8.09
C ASP A 388 14.05 -6.50 9.48
N ARG A 389 14.30 -5.73 10.52
CA ARG A 389 14.20 -6.16 11.91
C ARG A 389 13.30 -5.20 12.67
N THR A 390 12.27 -5.75 13.31
CA THR A 390 11.33 -4.98 14.13
C THR A 390 11.20 -5.61 15.50
N ASN A 391 11.41 -4.82 16.55
CA ASN A 391 11.10 -5.15 17.93
C ASN A 391 9.90 -4.33 18.38
N ARG A 392 8.91 -4.97 19.00
CA ARG A 392 7.70 -4.33 19.52
C ARG A 392 7.38 -4.86 20.91
N ASP A 393 7.15 -3.94 21.83
CA ASP A 393 6.73 -4.23 23.19
C ASP A 393 5.33 -3.61 23.39
N PHE A 394 4.35 -4.44 23.76
CA PHE A 394 2.97 -4.05 23.99
C PHE A 394 2.68 -4.16 25.49
N ASP A 395 2.51 -3.03 26.15
CA ASP A 395 2.34 -2.95 27.60
C ASP A 395 0.92 -2.48 27.96
N PRO A 396 0.13 -3.25 28.72
CA PRO A 396 -1.14 -2.80 29.28
C PRO A 396 -0.92 -1.79 30.40
N GLN A 397 -1.93 -0.95 30.66
CA GLN A 397 -1.89 0.12 31.68
C GLN A 397 -1.86 -0.42 33.12
N GLY A 398 -1.83 -1.71 33.32
CA GLY A 398 -1.75 -2.38 34.62
C GLY A 398 -2.08 -3.87 34.53
N SER A 399 -2.45 -4.48 35.67
CA SER A 399 -2.65 -5.94 35.78
C SER A 399 -4.05 -6.34 36.33
N MET A 400 -4.98 -5.40 36.39
CA MET A 400 -6.36 -5.74 36.77
C MET A 400 -7.03 -6.57 35.68
N PRO A 401 -7.99 -7.47 36.04
CA PRO A 401 -8.77 -8.19 35.06
C PRO A 401 -9.39 -7.28 34.02
N TYR A 402 -9.46 -7.76 32.76
CA TYR A 402 -10.12 -7.04 31.69
C TYR A 402 -11.63 -7.34 31.71
N LEU A 403 -12.41 -6.32 32.02
CA LEU A 403 -13.85 -6.43 32.21
C LEU A 403 -14.58 -5.92 30.96
N LEU A 404 -15.27 -6.79 30.25
CA LEU A 404 -16.14 -6.45 29.12
C LEU A 404 -17.55 -6.17 29.62
N GLN A 405 -18.01 -4.96 29.49
CA GLN A 405 -19.37 -4.54 29.81
C GLN A 405 -20.13 -4.15 28.55
N VAL A 406 -21.44 -4.11 28.60
CA VAL A 406 -22.29 -3.74 27.45
C VAL A 406 -21.97 -2.32 26.92
N ASN A 407 -21.53 -1.43 27.81
CA ASN A 407 -21.21 -0.03 27.49
C ASN A 407 -19.71 0.23 27.35
N GLY A 408 -18.87 -0.77 27.22
CA GLY A 408 -17.43 -0.64 27.07
C GLY A 408 -16.61 -1.41 28.10
N ALA A 409 -15.31 -1.38 27.95
CA ALA A 409 -14.37 -2.11 28.79
C ALA A 409 -14.01 -1.38 30.08
N ARG A 410 -13.50 -2.12 31.08
CA ARG A 410 -12.94 -1.63 32.34
C ARG A 410 -11.74 -2.50 32.71
N GLY A 411 -11.02 -2.07 33.77
CA GLY A 411 -9.79 -2.77 34.21
C GLY A 411 -8.61 -2.41 33.33
N ASN A 412 -7.75 -3.38 33.03
CA ASN A 412 -6.60 -3.21 32.17
C ASN A 412 -6.68 -4.20 30.99
N PHE A 413 -6.04 -3.89 29.87
CA PHE A 413 -5.95 -4.83 28.76
C PHE A 413 -5.33 -6.15 29.22
N PHE A 414 -5.85 -7.24 28.74
CA PHE A 414 -5.56 -8.56 29.29
C PHE A 414 -4.20 -9.16 28.84
N GLN A 415 -3.50 -8.53 27.89
CA GLN A 415 -2.31 -9.14 27.29
C GLN A 415 -1.14 -8.15 27.24
N ARG A 416 0.02 -8.59 27.72
CA ARG A 416 1.34 -8.02 27.47
C ARG A 416 2.05 -8.88 26.44
N THR A 417 2.80 -8.26 25.52
CA THR A 417 3.51 -8.99 24.47
C THR A 417 4.85 -8.33 24.16
N ASP A 418 5.91 -9.13 24.15
CA ASP A 418 7.22 -8.76 23.62
C ASP A 418 7.43 -9.53 22.31
N GLN A 419 7.74 -8.82 21.22
CA GLN A 419 7.79 -9.39 19.87
C GLN A 419 9.05 -8.94 19.12
N LEU A 420 9.81 -9.90 18.60
CA LEU A 420 10.91 -9.66 17.67
C LEU A 420 10.64 -10.38 16.36
N SER A 421 10.58 -9.61 15.27
CA SER A 421 10.44 -10.15 13.92
C SER A 421 11.61 -9.74 13.03
N LYS A 422 11.94 -10.61 12.07
CA LYS A 422 13.00 -10.35 11.08
C LYS A 422 12.58 -10.86 9.71
N ARG A 423 13.04 -10.18 8.67
CA ARG A 423 12.99 -10.66 7.29
C ARG A 423 14.37 -10.48 6.67
N HIS A 424 14.94 -11.57 6.17
CA HIS A 424 16.10 -11.56 5.29
C HIS A 424 15.63 -11.87 3.89
N GLN A 425 15.99 -11.05 2.91
CA GLN A 425 15.56 -11.24 1.54
C GLN A 425 16.72 -11.07 0.57
N PHE A 426 16.71 -11.87 -0.47
CA PHE A 426 17.66 -11.85 -1.57
C PHE A 426 16.90 -11.99 -2.88
N PHE A 427 17.30 -11.25 -3.91
CA PHE A 427 16.84 -11.47 -5.26
C PHE A 427 17.98 -11.31 -6.29
N ALA A 428 17.81 -11.94 -7.44
CA ALA A 428 18.70 -11.80 -8.58
C ALA A 428 17.88 -11.87 -9.86
N ASP A 429 17.92 -10.80 -10.65
CA ASP A 429 17.14 -10.63 -11.87
C ASP A 429 18.03 -10.27 -13.04
N ALA A 430 17.62 -10.71 -14.23
CA ALA A 430 18.26 -10.38 -15.50
C ALA A 430 17.20 -9.90 -16.50
N ILE A 431 17.41 -8.76 -17.11
CA ILE A 431 16.53 -8.17 -18.12
C ILE A 431 17.34 -7.97 -19.40
N ARG A 432 16.89 -8.60 -20.48
CA ARG A 432 17.57 -8.56 -21.77
C ARG A 432 16.63 -8.19 -22.90
N PRO A 433 16.91 -7.10 -23.65
CA PRO A 433 16.27 -6.87 -24.94
C PRO A 433 16.56 -8.02 -25.88
N GLY A 434 15.51 -8.63 -26.44
CA GLY A 434 15.60 -9.72 -27.39
C GLY A 434 15.80 -9.23 -28.81
N GLY A 435 16.00 -10.18 -29.73
CA GLY A 435 16.08 -9.89 -31.15
C GLY A 435 14.69 -9.62 -31.77
N HIS A 436 14.71 -9.14 -33.02
CA HIS A 436 13.49 -8.96 -33.82
C HIS A 436 13.03 -10.31 -34.42
N TRP A 437 12.12 -10.97 -33.71
CA TRP A 437 11.44 -12.16 -34.24
C TRP A 437 9.94 -11.96 -34.09
N HIS A 438 9.24 -11.66 -35.17
CA HIS A 438 7.80 -11.30 -35.16
C HIS A 438 7.44 -10.17 -34.18
N GLY A 439 8.32 -9.18 -34.02
CA GLY A 439 8.19 -8.06 -33.09
C GLY A 439 9.44 -7.87 -32.24
N LEU A 440 9.36 -6.96 -31.27
CA LEU A 440 10.44 -6.69 -30.32
C LEU A 440 10.15 -7.42 -28.99
N HIS A 441 11.07 -8.24 -28.55
CA HIS A 441 10.97 -8.96 -27.27
C HIS A 441 11.86 -8.32 -26.22
N THR A 442 11.41 -8.35 -24.97
CA THR A 442 12.25 -8.04 -23.78
C THR A 442 12.04 -9.16 -22.78
N PHE A 443 13.07 -10.02 -22.69
CA PHE A 443 13.05 -11.14 -21.75
C PHE A 443 13.52 -10.72 -20.38
N SER A 444 12.82 -11.14 -19.34
CA SER A 444 13.26 -11.06 -17.97
C SER A 444 13.17 -12.43 -17.28
N ALA A 445 14.12 -12.68 -16.42
CA ALA A 445 14.14 -13.88 -15.60
C ALA A 445 14.82 -13.58 -14.27
N GLY A 446 14.38 -14.24 -13.21
CA GLY A 446 14.98 -13.99 -11.91
C GLY A 446 14.51 -14.98 -10.85
N SER A 447 15.06 -14.78 -9.67
CA SER A 447 14.77 -15.59 -8.49
C SER A 447 14.84 -14.74 -7.22
N ASN A 448 14.07 -15.14 -6.23
CA ASN A 448 14.08 -14.53 -4.91
C ASN A 448 13.97 -15.58 -3.82
N ILE A 449 14.51 -15.24 -2.66
CA ILE A 449 14.34 -15.99 -1.42
C ILE A 449 14.10 -15.02 -0.27
N SER A 450 13.16 -15.35 0.61
CA SER A 450 12.85 -14.57 1.82
C SER A 450 12.73 -15.51 3.01
N VAL A 451 13.42 -15.22 4.09
CA VAL A 451 13.29 -15.93 5.37
C VAL A 451 12.71 -14.96 6.37
N VAL A 452 11.57 -15.34 6.93
CA VAL A 452 10.84 -14.52 7.91
C VAL A 452 10.78 -15.25 9.23
N THR A 453 11.13 -14.57 10.33
CA THR A 453 11.13 -15.17 11.67
C THR A 453 10.33 -14.33 12.65
N LEU A 454 9.65 -14.99 13.59
CA LEU A 454 8.92 -14.40 14.69
C LEU A 454 9.31 -15.08 16.00
N ASN A 455 9.84 -14.31 16.94
CA ASN A 455 9.98 -14.71 18.35
C ASN A 455 9.07 -13.81 19.16
N GLN A 456 8.13 -14.40 19.90
CA GLN A 456 7.16 -13.67 20.69
C GLN A 456 6.96 -14.32 22.04
N SER A 457 6.85 -13.50 23.08
CA SER A 457 6.42 -13.90 24.42
C SER A 457 5.19 -13.11 24.82
N SER A 458 4.14 -13.78 25.26
CA SER A 458 2.91 -13.14 25.71
C SER A 458 2.60 -13.54 27.13
N GLN A 459 2.03 -12.61 27.92
CA GLN A 459 1.47 -12.86 29.25
C GLN A 459 0.01 -12.42 29.22
N ARG A 460 -0.91 -13.33 29.49
CA ARG A 460 -2.35 -13.05 29.45
C ARG A 460 -2.99 -13.21 30.83
N GLY A 461 -3.75 -12.17 31.20
CA GLY A 461 -4.68 -12.18 32.32
C GLY A 461 -6.07 -12.66 31.90
N GLU A 462 -6.97 -12.74 32.85
CA GLU A 462 -8.34 -13.15 32.62
C GLU A 462 -9.19 -12.04 31.97
N ILE A 463 -10.22 -12.47 31.23
CA ILE A 463 -11.26 -11.61 30.67
C ILE A 463 -12.58 -12.00 31.32
N GLN A 464 -13.30 -11.01 31.84
CA GLN A 464 -14.61 -11.20 32.46
C GLN A 464 -15.65 -10.40 31.66
N ALA A 465 -16.69 -11.06 31.16
CA ALA A 465 -17.80 -10.40 30.48
C ALA A 465 -19.05 -10.33 31.38
N PHE A 466 -19.69 -9.15 31.37
CA PHE A 466 -20.84 -8.84 32.20
C PHE A 466 -22.04 -8.42 31.35
N ASN A 467 -23.24 -8.71 31.87
CA ASN A 467 -24.48 -8.20 31.31
C ASN A 467 -24.76 -6.75 31.75
N ALA A 468 -25.87 -6.18 31.29
CA ALA A 468 -26.27 -4.80 31.64
C ALA A 468 -26.54 -4.59 33.13
N ALA A 469 -26.88 -5.67 33.88
CA ALA A 469 -27.05 -5.66 35.33
C ALA A 469 -25.73 -5.87 36.10
N ASN A 470 -24.60 -5.83 35.43
CA ASN A 470 -23.24 -6.04 35.98
C ASN A 470 -23.08 -7.43 36.63
N GLN A 471 -23.71 -8.45 36.06
CA GLN A 471 -23.58 -9.84 36.51
C GLN A 471 -22.63 -10.55 35.53
N LEU A 472 -21.71 -11.40 36.06
CA LEU A 472 -20.78 -12.18 35.29
C LEU A 472 -21.54 -13.19 34.40
N VAL A 473 -21.25 -13.15 33.09
CA VAL A 473 -21.86 -14.04 32.10
C VAL A 473 -20.87 -14.96 31.42
N ARG A 474 -19.56 -14.52 31.34
CA ARG A 474 -18.47 -15.31 30.81
C ARG A 474 -17.16 -14.98 31.53
N LEU A 475 -16.40 -16.02 31.85
CA LEU A 475 -15.01 -15.93 32.29
C LEU A 475 -14.13 -16.62 31.26
N THR A 476 -13.09 -15.93 30.79
CA THR A 476 -12.08 -16.46 29.88
C THR A 476 -10.74 -16.45 30.58
N THR A 477 -10.06 -17.58 30.61
CA THR A 477 -8.70 -17.75 31.13
C THR A 477 -7.79 -18.38 30.09
N PHE A 478 -6.48 -18.32 30.29
CA PHE A 478 -5.51 -18.85 29.35
C PHE A 478 -4.59 -19.84 30.02
N THR A 479 -4.28 -20.94 29.32
CA THR A 479 -3.42 -22.03 29.82
C THR A 479 -2.40 -22.43 28.75
N GLY A 480 -1.27 -22.99 29.21
CA GLY A 480 -0.21 -23.43 28.30
C GLY A 480 0.89 -22.39 28.11
N ASN A 481 1.77 -22.66 27.16
CA ASN A 481 2.92 -21.81 26.84
C ASN A 481 2.49 -20.63 25.95
N ALA A 482 3.07 -19.47 26.24
CA ALA A 482 2.83 -18.23 25.48
C ALA A 482 4.06 -17.79 24.70
N ILE A 483 4.99 -18.68 24.44
CA ILE A 483 6.21 -18.42 23.67
C ILE A 483 6.03 -18.99 22.27
N LEU A 484 6.13 -18.11 21.28
CA LEU A 484 6.09 -18.46 19.87
C LEU A 484 7.49 -18.34 19.28
N ASP A 485 7.90 -19.33 18.52
CA ASP A 485 9.13 -19.32 17.73
C ASP A 485 8.79 -19.94 16.37
N VAL A 486 8.57 -19.09 15.39
CA VAL A 486 8.06 -19.47 14.07
C VAL A 486 8.92 -18.84 12.99
N ASP A 487 9.34 -19.64 12.03
CA ASP A 487 10.01 -19.19 10.82
C ASP A 487 9.29 -19.70 9.57
N ASN A 488 9.41 -18.95 8.48
CA ASN A 488 8.95 -19.37 7.16
C ASN A 488 9.95 -18.97 6.08
N THR A 489 10.29 -19.89 5.22
CA THR A 489 11.13 -19.65 4.04
C THR A 489 10.27 -19.69 2.79
N LEU A 490 10.40 -18.63 1.99
CA LEU A 490 9.73 -18.45 0.72
C LEU A 490 10.79 -18.37 -0.38
N ALA A 491 10.67 -19.16 -1.44
CA ALA A 491 11.59 -19.13 -2.56
C ALA A 491 10.83 -19.17 -3.88
N GLY A 492 11.25 -18.38 -4.85
CA GLY A 492 10.58 -18.33 -6.15
C GLY A 492 11.52 -18.02 -7.30
N ALA A 493 11.06 -18.36 -8.50
CA ALA A 493 11.73 -18.01 -9.73
C ALA A 493 10.70 -17.71 -10.83
N PHE A 494 11.09 -16.86 -11.77
CA PHE A 494 10.21 -16.43 -12.85
C PHE A 494 10.95 -16.30 -14.18
N VAL A 495 10.15 -16.36 -15.26
CA VAL A 495 10.53 -15.94 -16.60
C VAL A 495 9.37 -15.12 -17.20
N GLN A 496 9.70 -14.09 -17.97
CA GLN A 496 8.71 -13.22 -18.60
C GLN A 496 9.20 -12.70 -19.94
N ASP A 497 8.29 -12.53 -20.86
CA ASP A 497 8.52 -11.86 -22.14
C ASP A 497 7.53 -10.68 -22.27
N ASN A 498 8.08 -9.50 -22.45
CA ASN A 498 7.35 -8.31 -22.86
C ASN A 498 7.51 -8.19 -24.38
N TRP A 499 6.46 -8.54 -25.13
CA TRP A 499 6.49 -8.68 -26.57
C TRP A 499 5.71 -7.56 -27.24
N SER A 500 6.40 -6.63 -27.88
CA SER A 500 5.81 -5.63 -28.76
C SER A 500 5.61 -6.23 -30.15
N LEU A 501 4.43 -6.83 -30.38
CA LEU A 501 4.09 -7.52 -31.63
C LEU A 501 4.04 -6.53 -32.81
N SER A 502 3.52 -5.33 -32.56
CA SER A 502 3.41 -4.25 -33.56
C SER A 502 3.24 -2.91 -32.85
N SER A 503 3.14 -1.82 -33.60
CA SER A 503 2.82 -0.48 -33.06
C SER A 503 1.47 -0.42 -32.31
N HIS A 504 0.58 -1.40 -32.51
CA HIS A 504 -0.75 -1.43 -31.92
C HIS A 504 -0.93 -2.51 -30.84
N TRP A 505 -0.03 -3.48 -30.75
CA TRP A 505 -0.20 -4.62 -29.87
C TRP A 505 1.05 -4.88 -29.04
N VAL A 506 0.89 -4.92 -27.74
CA VAL A 506 1.91 -5.33 -26.78
C VAL A 506 1.33 -6.46 -25.93
N ALA A 507 2.07 -7.55 -25.79
CA ALA A 507 1.72 -8.68 -24.94
C ALA A 507 2.77 -8.84 -23.84
N GLN A 508 2.34 -9.21 -22.66
CA GLN A 508 3.20 -9.64 -21.56
C GLN A 508 2.81 -11.06 -21.18
N LEU A 509 3.76 -11.97 -21.24
CA LEU A 509 3.59 -13.38 -20.91
C LEU A 509 4.60 -13.77 -19.85
N GLY A 510 4.13 -14.28 -18.73
CA GLY A 510 4.96 -14.63 -17.60
C GLY A 510 4.60 -15.98 -17.00
N LEU A 511 5.60 -16.65 -16.47
CA LEU A 511 5.45 -17.87 -15.67
C LEU A 511 6.32 -17.74 -14.42
N ARG A 512 5.73 -18.02 -13.26
CA ARG A 512 6.39 -17.99 -11.97
C ARG A 512 6.10 -19.27 -11.19
N GLY A 513 7.07 -19.72 -10.41
CA GLY A 513 6.90 -20.77 -9.41
C GLY A 513 7.36 -20.29 -8.05
N ASP A 514 6.51 -20.38 -7.03
CA ASP A 514 6.86 -20.07 -5.65
C ASP A 514 6.67 -21.28 -4.75
N TRP A 515 7.66 -21.57 -3.92
CA TRP A 515 7.68 -22.58 -2.89
C TRP A 515 7.60 -21.94 -1.51
N ASP A 516 6.83 -22.56 -0.62
CA ASP A 516 6.63 -22.13 0.76
C ASP A 516 6.93 -23.29 1.72
N GLN A 517 7.68 -23.00 2.78
CA GLN A 517 8.15 -24.01 3.75
C GLN A 517 7.00 -24.68 4.49
N PHE A 518 5.95 -23.96 4.89
CA PHE A 518 4.84 -24.54 5.66
C PHE A 518 3.95 -25.44 4.80
N VAL A 519 3.76 -25.07 3.56
CA VAL A 519 2.87 -25.81 2.64
C VAL A 519 3.60 -26.96 1.96
N HIS A 520 4.94 -26.91 1.88
CA HIS A 520 5.79 -27.85 1.15
C HIS A 520 5.36 -28.07 -0.31
N MET A 521 4.85 -27.04 -0.94
CA MET A 521 4.23 -27.11 -2.26
C MET A 521 4.69 -25.94 -3.13
N THR A 522 4.91 -26.21 -4.41
CA THR A 522 5.18 -25.17 -5.40
C THR A 522 3.89 -24.76 -6.10
N LEU A 523 3.56 -23.47 -6.04
CA LEU A 523 2.47 -22.88 -6.82
C LEU A 523 3.02 -22.37 -8.16
N VAL A 524 2.49 -22.89 -9.25
CA VAL A 524 2.79 -22.40 -10.60
C VAL A 524 1.79 -21.33 -10.99
N GLN A 525 2.29 -20.16 -11.40
CA GLN A 525 1.53 -18.92 -11.61
C GLN A 525 1.69 -18.40 -13.04
N PRO A 526 0.88 -18.86 -14.00
CA PRO A 526 0.82 -18.25 -15.33
C PRO A 526 0.20 -16.85 -15.25
N ARG A 527 0.77 -15.91 -16.00
CA ARG A 527 0.34 -14.52 -16.09
C ARG A 527 0.34 -14.09 -17.55
N ALA A 528 -0.71 -13.42 -17.99
CA ALA A 528 -0.82 -12.91 -19.35
C ALA A 528 -1.58 -11.60 -19.38
N ALA A 529 -1.05 -10.64 -20.11
CA ALA A 529 -1.70 -9.37 -20.36
C ALA A 529 -1.45 -8.91 -21.79
N VAL A 530 -2.40 -8.15 -22.35
CA VAL A 530 -2.33 -7.60 -23.69
C VAL A 530 -2.82 -6.17 -23.67
N ASN A 531 -2.06 -5.28 -24.30
CA ASN A 531 -2.45 -3.91 -24.59
C ASN A 531 -2.76 -3.79 -26.08
N TYR A 532 -3.86 -3.11 -26.39
CA TYR A 532 -4.21 -2.66 -27.72
C TYR A 532 -4.20 -1.13 -27.78
N LEU A 533 -3.44 -0.58 -28.71
CA LEU A 533 -3.26 0.84 -28.95
C LEU A 533 -3.98 1.23 -30.24
N PRO A 534 -5.25 1.68 -30.15
CA PRO A 534 -6.06 1.96 -31.34
C PRO A 534 -5.60 3.19 -32.13
N PHE A 535 -4.84 4.08 -31.49
CA PHE A 535 -4.44 5.35 -32.08
C PHE A 535 -2.92 5.41 -32.27
N ALA A 536 -2.47 5.79 -33.46
CA ALA A 536 -1.04 5.90 -33.78
C ALA A 536 -0.28 6.95 -32.93
N ASP A 537 -1.00 7.93 -32.34
CA ASP A 537 -0.43 8.94 -31.46
C ASP A 537 -0.34 8.50 -29.99
N GLY A 538 -0.66 7.24 -29.69
CA GLY A 538 -0.59 6.68 -28.34
C GLY A 538 -1.58 7.28 -27.32
N ARG A 539 -2.58 8.04 -27.78
CA ARG A 539 -3.52 8.73 -26.88
C ARG A 539 -4.51 7.80 -26.18
N GLY A 540 -4.63 6.55 -26.60
CA GLY A 540 -5.55 5.59 -25.99
C GLY A 540 -4.96 4.20 -25.92
N LYS A 541 -5.30 3.49 -24.84
CA LYS A 541 -4.86 2.13 -24.56
C LYS A 541 -6.01 1.31 -23.98
N PHE A 542 -6.29 0.18 -24.59
CA PHE A 542 -7.13 -0.87 -24.02
C PHE A 542 -6.23 -1.98 -23.48
N SER A 543 -6.44 -2.40 -22.26
CA SER A 543 -5.65 -3.45 -21.61
C SER A 543 -6.56 -4.53 -21.08
N ILE A 544 -6.18 -5.79 -21.24
CA ILE A 544 -6.85 -6.94 -20.63
C ILE A 544 -5.77 -7.92 -20.13
N GLY A 545 -6.03 -8.57 -19.02
CA GLY A 545 -5.13 -9.61 -18.54
C GLY A 545 -5.76 -10.49 -17.48
N TRP A 546 -5.10 -11.62 -17.29
CA TRP A 546 -5.43 -12.64 -16.32
C TRP A 546 -4.16 -13.26 -15.77
N GLY A 547 -4.22 -13.66 -14.51
CA GLY A 547 -3.11 -14.38 -13.88
C GLY A 547 -3.49 -15.02 -12.56
N ILE A 548 -2.63 -15.94 -12.13
CA ILE A 548 -2.64 -16.55 -10.80
C ILE A 548 -1.56 -15.86 -9.97
N TYR A 549 -1.91 -15.48 -8.74
CA TYR A 549 -1.06 -14.70 -7.87
C TYR A 549 -1.03 -15.27 -6.47
N ASN A 550 0.14 -15.58 -5.98
CA ASN A 550 0.37 -16.13 -4.66
C ASN A 550 -0.05 -15.14 -3.56
N ILE A 551 -0.63 -15.66 -2.48
CA ILE A 551 -0.92 -14.94 -1.24
C ILE A 551 0.11 -15.40 -0.20
N PRO A 552 0.87 -14.49 0.43
CA PRO A 552 1.84 -14.87 1.45
C PRO A 552 1.14 -15.45 2.69
N LEU A 553 1.78 -16.40 3.34
CA LEU A 553 1.34 -16.93 4.62
C LEU A 553 1.85 -16.03 5.75
N ASN A 554 0.95 -15.58 6.61
CA ASN A 554 1.28 -14.69 7.71
C ASN A 554 1.71 -15.48 8.94
N LEU A 555 2.83 -15.10 9.54
CA LEU A 555 3.35 -15.75 10.76
C LEU A 555 2.39 -15.58 11.95
N SER A 556 1.61 -14.51 12.00
CA SER A 556 0.58 -14.31 13.03
C SER A 556 -0.49 -15.42 13.05
N VAL A 557 -0.88 -15.92 11.86
CA VAL A 557 -1.84 -17.03 11.75
C VAL A 557 -1.18 -18.36 12.13
N LEU A 558 0.04 -18.58 11.62
CA LEU A 558 0.78 -19.81 11.91
C LEU A 558 1.17 -19.91 13.39
N GLY A 559 1.62 -18.80 13.98
CA GLY A 559 2.01 -18.72 15.39
C GLY A 559 0.87 -19.02 16.34
N GLN A 560 -0.38 -18.73 15.97
CA GLN A 560 -1.54 -18.99 16.83
C GLN A 560 -1.68 -20.49 17.20
N THR A 561 -1.15 -21.39 16.40
CA THR A 561 -1.16 -22.85 16.68
C THR A 561 -0.16 -23.26 17.78
N GLN A 562 0.81 -22.41 18.09
CA GLN A 562 1.81 -22.63 19.15
C GLN A 562 1.50 -21.82 20.43
N ASP A 563 0.45 -21.01 20.42
CA ASP A 563 0.09 -20.11 21.50
C ASP A 563 -0.72 -20.83 22.59
N GLN A 564 -1.10 -20.08 23.61
CA GLN A 564 -1.91 -20.58 24.73
C GLN A 564 -3.26 -21.12 24.27
N GLN A 565 -3.87 -21.97 25.09
CA GLN A 565 -5.25 -22.40 24.95
C GLN A 565 -6.13 -21.45 25.75
N GLN A 566 -7.27 -21.09 25.15
CA GLN A 566 -8.31 -20.29 25.81
C GLN A 566 -9.32 -21.21 26.48
N VAL A 567 -9.69 -20.93 27.73
CA VAL A 567 -10.68 -21.67 28.49
C VAL A 567 -11.84 -20.76 28.85
N ASP A 568 -13.03 -21.10 28.37
CA ASP A 568 -14.24 -20.32 28.58
C ASP A 568 -15.21 -21.01 29.52
N THR A 569 -15.78 -20.23 30.44
CA THR A 569 -16.88 -20.67 31.32
C THR A 569 -18.03 -19.68 31.22
N LEU A 570 -19.23 -20.17 30.95
CA LEU A 570 -20.44 -19.37 30.89
C LEU A 570 -21.27 -19.52 32.18
N TYR A 571 -21.83 -18.40 32.63
CA TYR A 571 -22.60 -18.32 33.88
C TYR A 571 -24.03 -17.89 33.63
N ASN A 572 -24.95 -18.42 34.41
CA ASN A 572 -26.32 -17.92 34.51
C ASN A 572 -26.31 -16.61 35.30
N PRO A 573 -26.71 -15.48 34.70
CA PRO A 573 -26.59 -14.17 35.36
C PRO A 573 -27.46 -14.04 36.61
N GLY A 574 -28.62 -14.76 36.69
CA GLY A 574 -29.52 -14.67 37.83
C GLY A 574 -29.09 -15.49 39.04
N THR A 575 -28.41 -16.62 38.83
CA THR A 575 -28.02 -17.55 39.91
C THR A 575 -26.52 -17.59 40.15
N GLY A 576 -25.68 -17.09 39.25
CA GLY A 576 -24.22 -17.26 39.26
C GLY A 576 -23.74 -18.69 38.97
N ALA A 577 -24.63 -19.61 38.66
CA ALA A 577 -24.29 -21.00 38.39
C ALA A 577 -23.66 -21.17 37.04
N VAL A 578 -22.70 -22.09 36.90
CA VAL A 578 -22.10 -22.46 35.60
C VAL A 578 -23.16 -23.12 34.73
N ILE A 579 -23.38 -22.61 33.53
CA ILE A 579 -24.30 -23.17 32.53
C ILE A 579 -23.58 -23.90 31.40
N ALA A 580 -22.29 -23.55 31.11
CA ALA A 580 -21.45 -24.25 30.15
C ALA A 580 -19.98 -24.07 30.49
N GLY A 581 -19.18 -25.06 30.19
CA GLY A 581 -17.73 -25.03 30.44
C GLY A 581 -17.35 -25.55 31.87
N PRO A 582 -16.07 -25.37 32.27
CA PRO A 582 -14.97 -24.79 31.46
C PRO A 582 -14.72 -25.58 30.17
N ALA A 583 -14.62 -24.88 29.06
CA ALA A 583 -14.45 -25.48 27.76
C ALA A 583 -13.20 -24.87 27.07
N THR A 584 -12.27 -25.72 26.62
CA THR A 584 -11.00 -25.30 26.06
C THR A 584 -11.11 -25.13 24.55
N SER A 585 -10.60 -24.00 24.05
CA SER A 585 -10.40 -23.74 22.65
C SER A 585 -8.92 -23.93 22.31
N THR A 586 -8.62 -24.86 21.39
CA THR A 586 -7.27 -25.21 20.99
C THR A 586 -7.08 -24.96 19.49
N PHE A 587 -6.07 -24.16 19.12
CA PHE A 587 -5.71 -23.90 17.73
C PHE A 587 -4.71 -24.94 17.26
N THR A 588 -4.98 -25.59 16.12
CA THR A 588 -4.12 -26.66 15.60
C THR A 588 -3.94 -26.50 14.09
N MET A 589 -2.86 -27.08 13.59
CA MET A 589 -2.56 -27.15 12.17
C MET A 589 -2.38 -28.61 11.78
N PRO A 590 -2.90 -29.07 10.64
CA PRO A 590 -2.66 -30.42 10.15
C PRO A 590 -1.18 -30.60 9.79
N ALA A 591 -0.61 -31.76 10.10
CA ALA A 591 0.77 -32.07 9.76
C ALA A 591 1.04 -32.02 8.23
N HIS A 592 0.02 -32.31 7.43
CA HIS A 592 0.04 -32.25 5.99
C HIS A 592 -1.35 -31.82 5.46
N GLY A 593 -1.38 -31.30 4.23
CA GLY A 593 -2.64 -31.04 3.53
C GLY A 593 -3.04 -29.57 3.42
N LEU A 594 -2.30 -28.66 4.04
CA LEU A 594 -2.42 -27.24 3.71
C LEU A 594 -2.02 -27.02 2.25
N GLN A 595 -2.71 -26.11 1.58
CA GLN A 595 -2.47 -25.77 0.20
C GLN A 595 -2.13 -24.30 0.07
N GLN A 596 -1.24 -23.96 -0.87
CA GLN A 596 -0.84 -22.59 -1.12
C GLN A 596 -2.05 -21.75 -1.52
N PRO A 597 -2.37 -20.68 -0.77
CA PRO A 597 -3.44 -19.75 -1.14
C PRO A 597 -3.05 -18.90 -2.33
N PHE A 598 -4.02 -18.57 -3.18
CA PHE A 598 -3.79 -17.70 -4.33
C PHE A 598 -5.06 -16.95 -4.74
N PHE A 599 -4.87 -15.86 -5.48
CA PHE A 599 -5.92 -15.21 -6.24
C PHE A 599 -5.83 -15.55 -7.72
N ASP A 600 -6.96 -15.82 -8.36
CA ASP A 600 -7.11 -15.57 -9.79
C ASP A 600 -7.64 -14.15 -9.99
N ILE A 601 -6.95 -13.37 -10.81
CA ILE A 601 -7.32 -11.99 -11.09
C ILE A 601 -7.51 -11.82 -12.58
N THR A 602 -8.67 -11.29 -12.96
CA THR A 602 -8.97 -10.82 -14.30
C THR A 602 -9.22 -9.33 -14.24
N SER A 603 -8.59 -8.58 -15.11
CA SER A 603 -8.82 -7.13 -15.20
C SER A 603 -8.86 -6.66 -16.63
N ALA A 604 -9.66 -5.62 -16.88
CA ALA A 604 -9.73 -4.92 -18.15
C ALA A 604 -9.73 -3.41 -17.88
N GLY A 605 -9.04 -2.66 -18.72
CA GLY A 605 -8.93 -1.23 -18.57
C GLY A 605 -8.96 -0.49 -19.90
N TRP A 606 -9.48 0.70 -19.88
CA TRP A 606 -9.40 1.68 -20.96
C TRP A 606 -8.84 2.97 -20.41
N GLN A 607 -7.80 3.49 -21.06
CA GLN A 607 -7.23 4.80 -20.77
C GLN A 607 -7.22 5.61 -22.04
N GLU A 608 -7.64 6.87 -21.97
CA GLU A 608 -7.60 7.76 -23.12
C GLU A 608 -7.29 9.19 -22.71
N ARG A 609 -6.39 9.81 -23.41
CA ARG A 609 -6.15 11.25 -23.37
C ARG A 609 -7.16 11.95 -24.26
N ILE A 610 -8.28 12.37 -23.66
CA ILE A 610 -9.43 12.95 -24.38
C ILE A 610 -9.19 14.41 -24.81
N TRP A 611 -8.35 15.15 -24.05
CA TRP A 611 -7.84 16.48 -24.39
C TRP A 611 -6.33 16.51 -24.13
N LYS A 612 -5.64 17.57 -24.57
CA LYS A 612 -4.17 17.64 -24.49
C LYS A 612 -3.59 17.23 -23.11
N LYS A 613 -4.32 17.48 -22.04
CA LYS A 613 -3.86 17.28 -20.65
C LYS A 613 -4.90 16.59 -19.75
N THR A 614 -5.88 15.89 -20.34
CA THR A 614 -6.90 15.15 -19.57
C THR A 614 -6.80 13.67 -19.88
N ILE A 615 -6.59 12.85 -18.88
CA ILE A 615 -6.64 11.40 -18.98
C ILE A 615 -7.91 10.90 -18.30
N LEU A 616 -8.70 10.15 -19.05
CA LEU A 616 -9.83 9.37 -18.57
C LEU A 616 -9.40 7.92 -18.47
N SER A 617 -9.74 7.27 -17.34
CA SER A 617 -9.49 5.83 -17.14
C SER A 617 -10.77 5.14 -16.68
N VAL A 618 -11.05 3.98 -17.25
CA VAL A 618 -12.12 3.07 -16.81
C VAL A 618 -11.50 1.71 -16.57
N GLU A 619 -11.79 1.12 -15.43
CA GLU A 619 -11.15 -0.11 -15.00
C GLU A 619 -12.16 -1.08 -14.39
N LEU A 620 -12.06 -2.34 -14.78
CA LEU A 620 -12.85 -3.46 -14.29
C LEU A 620 -11.90 -4.47 -13.66
N LEU A 621 -12.20 -4.89 -12.45
CA LEU A 621 -11.40 -5.86 -11.71
C LEU A 621 -12.28 -6.95 -11.13
N ALA A 622 -11.88 -8.20 -11.38
CA ALA A 622 -12.48 -9.38 -10.83
C ALA A 622 -11.39 -10.24 -10.16
N ARG A 623 -11.53 -10.51 -8.87
CA ARG A 623 -10.61 -11.33 -8.09
C ARG A 623 -11.38 -12.41 -7.34
N ASN A 624 -10.87 -13.64 -7.41
CA ASN A 624 -11.35 -14.77 -6.60
C ASN A 624 -10.20 -15.34 -5.80
N GLY A 625 -10.38 -15.45 -4.49
CA GLY A 625 -9.50 -16.16 -3.59
C GLY A 625 -9.75 -17.66 -3.62
N HIS A 626 -8.67 -18.40 -3.53
CA HIS A 626 -8.68 -19.85 -3.49
C HIS A 626 -7.74 -20.35 -2.41
N ARG A 627 -8.18 -21.34 -1.65
CA ARG A 627 -7.36 -22.01 -0.64
C ARG A 627 -6.84 -21.07 0.44
N GLU A 628 -7.52 -19.97 0.69
CA GLU A 628 -7.12 -19.05 1.75
C GLU A 628 -7.27 -19.73 3.11
N LEU A 629 -6.34 -19.40 4.01
CA LEU A 629 -6.30 -20.04 5.31
C LEU A 629 -7.38 -19.48 6.23
N ALA A 630 -8.01 -20.36 6.97
CA ALA A 630 -8.93 -20.05 8.06
C ALA A 630 -8.95 -21.15 9.11
N PHE A 631 -9.21 -20.80 10.34
CA PHE A 631 -9.46 -21.78 11.40
C PHE A 631 -10.92 -22.21 11.36
N GLU A 632 -11.13 -23.51 11.17
CA GLU A 632 -12.45 -24.14 11.24
C GLU A 632 -12.62 -24.84 12.59
N THR A 633 -13.73 -24.57 13.27
CA THR A 633 -14.01 -25.18 14.57
C THR A 633 -14.83 -26.45 14.44
N THR A 634 -14.57 -27.42 15.33
CA THR A 634 -15.37 -28.63 15.48
C THR A 634 -16.73 -28.36 16.14
N ASN A 635 -16.85 -27.20 16.85
CA ASN A 635 -18.05 -26.81 17.60
C ASN A 635 -18.58 -25.44 17.17
N PRO A 636 -19.13 -25.30 15.95
CA PRO A 636 -19.61 -24.00 15.47
C PRO A 636 -20.67 -23.37 16.37
N GLY A 637 -20.48 -22.13 16.78
CA GLY A 637 -21.43 -21.40 17.62
C GLY A 637 -21.51 -21.86 19.09
N GLN A 638 -20.52 -22.63 19.57
CA GLN A 638 -20.40 -23.07 20.97
C GLN A 638 -19.02 -22.69 21.53
N ILE A 639 -18.90 -22.66 22.86
CA ILE A 639 -17.65 -22.48 23.55
C ILE A 639 -16.74 -23.70 23.42
N GLY A 640 -15.43 -23.48 23.33
CA GLY A 640 -14.41 -24.53 23.26
C GLY A 640 -14.37 -25.28 21.92
N GLY A 641 -13.52 -26.27 21.87
CA GLY A 641 -13.32 -27.12 20.71
C GLY A 641 -11.98 -26.93 20.02
N THR A 642 -11.76 -27.72 18.99
CA THR A 642 -10.54 -27.62 18.19
C THR A 642 -10.79 -26.70 16.99
N PHE A 643 -9.94 -25.71 16.87
CA PHE A 643 -9.86 -24.80 15.71
C PHE A 643 -8.74 -25.29 14.81
N LEU A 644 -9.12 -25.97 13.73
CA LEU A 644 -8.16 -26.55 12.79
C LEU A 644 -7.89 -25.58 11.63
N LEU A 645 -6.63 -25.24 11.40
CA LEU A 645 -6.24 -24.43 10.25
C LEU A 645 -6.45 -25.20 8.95
N GLN A 646 -7.20 -24.62 8.04
CA GLN A 646 -7.56 -25.23 6.76
C GLN A 646 -7.45 -24.23 5.59
N SER A 647 -7.26 -24.77 4.39
CA SER A 647 -7.18 -24.00 3.13
C SER A 647 -8.56 -23.93 2.45
N THR A 648 -9.56 -23.40 3.14
CA THR A 648 -10.97 -23.47 2.72
C THR A 648 -11.60 -22.13 2.39
N ARG A 649 -11.09 -21.02 2.97
CA ARG A 649 -11.67 -19.69 2.78
C ARG A 649 -11.51 -19.18 1.34
N ARG A 650 -12.50 -18.39 0.92
CA ARG A 650 -12.55 -17.78 -0.42
C ARG A 650 -13.07 -16.36 -0.31
N ASP A 651 -12.16 -15.41 -0.50
CA ASP A 651 -12.51 -14.00 -0.62
C ASP A 651 -12.80 -13.66 -2.09
N LYS A 652 -13.78 -12.81 -2.35
CA LYS A 652 -14.18 -12.38 -3.69
C LYS A 652 -14.28 -10.87 -3.76
N TYR A 653 -13.73 -10.29 -4.82
CA TYR A 653 -13.87 -8.88 -5.12
C TYR A 653 -14.32 -8.66 -6.57
N ARG A 654 -15.21 -7.70 -6.75
CA ARG A 654 -15.63 -7.19 -8.06
C ARG A 654 -15.69 -5.68 -7.94
N GLY A 655 -15.00 -5.00 -8.83
CA GLY A 655 -14.94 -3.54 -8.83
C GLY A 655 -14.95 -2.96 -10.24
N ALA A 656 -15.60 -1.81 -10.37
CA ALA A 656 -15.53 -0.94 -11.54
C ALA A 656 -15.14 0.46 -11.05
N THR A 657 -14.11 1.04 -11.65
CA THR A 657 -13.60 2.37 -11.32
C THR A 657 -13.55 3.21 -12.57
N ILE A 658 -14.07 4.43 -12.46
CA ILE A 658 -13.85 5.48 -13.45
C ILE A 658 -13.05 6.60 -12.77
N SER A 659 -12.03 7.12 -13.44
CA SER A 659 -11.24 8.25 -12.93
C SER A 659 -10.89 9.20 -14.06
N ALA A 660 -10.73 10.46 -13.70
CA ALA A 660 -10.27 11.51 -14.61
C ALA A 660 -9.22 12.37 -13.89
N ARG A 661 -8.16 12.67 -14.62
CA ARG A 661 -7.09 13.58 -14.19
C ARG A 661 -6.91 14.67 -15.23
N HIS A 662 -6.92 15.91 -14.80
CA HIS A 662 -6.65 17.06 -15.66
C HIS A 662 -5.54 17.92 -15.07
N THR A 663 -4.56 18.25 -15.91
CA THR A 663 -3.48 19.19 -15.57
C THR A 663 -3.63 20.44 -16.42
N PHE A 664 -3.83 21.57 -15.76
CA PHE A 664 -3.96 22.87 -16.44
C PHE A 664 -2.59 23.45 -16.84
N GLU A 665 -2.60 24.43 -17.73
CA GLU A 665 -1.37 25.10 -18.17
C GLU A 665 -0.67 25.89 -17.08
N ASN A 666 -1.44 26.39 -16.10
CA ASN A 666 -0.91 27.09 -14.91
C ASN A 666 -0.38 26.15 -13.82
N GLY A 667 -0.29 24.85 -14.08
CA GLY A 667 0.18 23.83 -13.13
C GLY A 667 -0.88 23.35 -12.14
N ALA A 668 -2.14 23.82 -12.24
CA ALA A 668 -3.22 23.24 -11.43
C ALA A 668 -3.48 21.79 -11.84
N VAL A 669 -3.75 20.93 -10.87
CA VAL A 669 -4.11 19.52 -11.07
C VAL A 669 -5.46 19.26 -10.41
N LEU A 670 -6.35 18.63 -11.15
CA LEU A 670 -7.61 18.11 -10.64
C LEU A 670 -7.69 16.61 -10.91
N PHE A 671 -8.07 15.87 -9.88
CA PHE A 671 -8.32 14.44 -9.98
C PHE A 671 -9.68 14.10 -9.39
N GLY A 672 -10.38 13.17 -10.00
CA GLY A 672 -11.62 12.61 -9.47
C GLY A 672 -11.76 11.15 -9.84
N SER A 673 -12.34 10.35 -8.96
CA SER A 673 -12.68 8.96 -9.26
C SER A 673 -13.97 8.54 -8.55
N PHE A 674 -14.64 7.57 -9.17
CA PHE A 674 -15.76 6.85 -8.58
C PHE A 674 -15.52 5.35 -8.72
N THR A 675 -15.65 4.63 -7.62
CA THR A 675 -15.52 3.17 -7.56
C THR A 675 -16.84 2.57 -7.07
N ARG A 676 -17.38 1.63 -7.85
CA ARG A 676 -18.43 0.73 -7.44
C ARG A 676 -17.83 -0.64 -7.23
N SER A 677 -17.93 -1.18 -6.02
CA SER A 677 -17.28 -2.46 -5.70
C SER A 677 -18.09 -3.31 -4.74
N ARG A 678 -17.68 -4.56 -4.60
CA ARG A 678 -18.18 -5.50 -3.61
C ARG A 678 -17.07 -6.45 -3.18
N ALA A 679 -16.80 -6.49 -1.88
CA ALA A 679 -15.83 -7.39 -1.25
C ALA A 679 -16.57 -8.34 -0.30
N ASN A 680 -16.52 -9.63 -0.59
CA ASN A 680 -17.20 -10.68 0.20
C ASN A 680 -16.22 -11.80 0.54
N THR A 681 -16.55 -12.51 1.62
CA THR A 681 -15.87 -13.74 2.03
C THR A 681 -16.90 -14.81 2.37
N ASP A 682 -16.53 -16.07 2.31
CA ASP A 682 -17.35 -17.16 2.82
C ASP A 682 -17.15 -17.41 4.33
N GLN A 683 -16.12 -16.78 4.94
CA GLN A 683 -15.82 -16.84 6.37
C GLN A 683 -15.49 -15.43 6.88
N ALA A 684 -16.51 -14.75 7.41
CA ALA A 684 -16.43 -13.34 7.74
C ALA A 684 -15.69 -13.03 9.05
N LEU A 685 -15.74 -13.94 10.02
CA LEU A 685 -15.12 -13.78 11.32
C LEU A 685 -13.93 -14.73 11.44
N ASP A 686 -12.75 -14.17 11.67
CA ASP A 686 -11.54 -14.94 11.94
C ASP A 686 -11.47 -15.24 13.44
N PRO A 687 -11.45 -16.52 13.87
CA PRO A 687 -11.20 -16.86 15.26
C PRO A 687 -9.78 -16.47 15.67
N ILE A 688 -9.66 -15.65 16.69
CA ILE A 688 -8.38 -15.26 17.27
C ILE A 688 -8.40 -15.45 18.78
N LEU A 689 -7.27 -15.81 19.34
CA LEU A 689 -7.10 -15.96 20.77
C LEU A 689 -7.39 -14.65 21.52
N GLY A 690 -8.16 -14.72 22.59
CA GLY A 690 -8.57 -13.56 23.39
C GLY A 690 -9.86 -12.87 22.95
N LEU A 691 -10.22 -12.96 21.68
CA LEU A 691 -11.41 -12.32 21.10
C LEU A 691 -12.24 -13.31 20.26
N LEU A 692 -12.34 -14.57 20.71
CA LEU A 692 -13.18 -15.56 20.03
C LEU A 692 -14.63 -15.15 20.02
N TYR A 693 -15.15 -14.94 18.81
CA TYR A 693 -16.58 -14.84 18.56
C TYR A 693 -17.15 -16.24 18.33
N PHE A 694 -18.13 -16.62 19.11
CA PHE A 694 -18.82 -17.91 18.91
C PHE A 694 -19.86 -17.74 17.81
N ALA A 695 -19.47 -18.13 16.61
CA ALA A 695 -20.32 -18.01 15.44
C ALA A 695 -20.17 -19.24 14.53
N PRO A 696 -21.25 -19.64 13.84
CA PRO A 696 -21.10 -20.51 12.69
C PRO A 696 -20.32 -19.79 11.60
N GLN A 697 -19.56 -20.53 10.82
CA GLN A 697 -18.89 -19.97 9.65
C GLN A 697 -19.93 -19.60 8.60
N GLN A 698 -20.01 -18.32 8.26
CA GLN A 698 -20.97 -17.78 7.30
C GLN A 698 -20.31 -16.76 6.38
N GLY A 699 -20.78 -16.77 5.13
CA GLY A 699 -20.39 -15.78 4.15
C GLY A 699 -21.02 -14.42 4.45
N ALA A 700 -20.22 -13.34 4.26
CA ALA A 700 -20.67 -11.97 4.44
C ALA A 700 -19.79 -10.97 3.67
N PRO A 701 -20.18 -9.69 3.59
CA PRO A 701 -19.26 -8.63 3.21
C PRO A 701 -18.05 -8.59 4.15
N LEU A 702 -16.86 -8.25 3.60
CA LEU A 702 -15.69 -7.97 4.43
C LEU A 702 -15.91 -6.71 5.25
N ALA A 703 -15.28 -6.62 6.42
CA ALA A 703 -15.50 -5.52 7.39
C ALA A 703 -15.14 -4.12 6.84
N TRP A 704 -14.37 -4.04 5.78
CA TRP A 704 -14.01 -2.80 5.06
C TRP A 704 -14.70 -2.67 3.69
N ASP A 705 -15.73 -3.47 3.41
CA ASP A 705 -16.50 -3.37 2.18
C ASP A 705 -17.20 -2.01 2.09
N ALA A 706 -16.85 -1.23 1.09
CA ALA A 706 -17.43 0.07 0.78
C ALA A 706 -17.97 0.07 -0.67
N PRO A 707 -19.23 -0.31 -0.90
CA PRO A 707 -19.77 -0.51 -2.23
C PRO A 707 -19.68 0.70 -3.15
N ASN A 708 -19.78 1.90 -2.62
CA ASN A 708 -19.63 3.14 -3.38
C ASN A 708 -18.57 4.00 -2.73
N ARG A 709 -17.63 4.46 -3.53
CA ARG A 709 -16.63 5.43 -3.11
C ARG A 709 -16.42 6.48 -4.19
N ALA A 710 -16.55 7.75 -3.83
CA ALA A 710 -16.20 8.88 -4.66
C ALA A 710 -15.08 9.66 -3.96
N LEU A 711 -14.05 10.01 -4.71
CA LEU A 711 -13.00 10.88 -4.23
C LEU A 711 -12.65 11.93 -5.28
N SER A 712 -12.23 13.10 -4.80
CA SER A 712 -11.69 14.15 -5.65
C SER A 712 -10.67 14.96 -4.87
N TRP A 713 -9.58 15.30 -5.52
CA TRP A 713 -8.58 16.18 -4.96
C TRP A 713 -7.98 17.09 -6.04
N GLY A 714 -7.39 18.17 -5.61
CA GLY A 714 -6.73 19.04 -6.53
C GLY A 714 -5.88 20.10 -5.85
N THR A 715 -4.95 20.65 -6.64
CA THR A 715 -4.08 21.77 -6.28
C THR A 715 -4.23 22.85 -7.33
N VAL A 716 -4.54 24.06 -6.90
CA VAL A 716 -4.83 25.17 -7.80
C VAL A 716 -4.02 26.38 -7.36
N PRO A 717 -2.96 26.75 -8.10
CA PRO A 717 -2.33 28.05 -7.93
C PRO A 717 -3.34 29.15 -8.21
N THR A 718 -3.64 29.98 -7.22
CA THR A 718 -4.62 31.06 -7.40
C THR A 718 -3.93 32.30 -7.98
N PRO A 719 -4.61 33.10 -8.79
CA PRO A 719 -4.05 34.35 -9.29
C PRO A 719 -3.94 35.45 -8.21
N PHE A 720 -4.50 35.20 -7.02
CA PHE A 720 -4.57 36.18 -5.93
C PHE A 720 -3.40 35.99 -4.97
N TRP A 721 -2.53 36.98 -4.87
CA TRP A 721 -1.45 37.10 -3.88
C TRP A 721 -0.47 35.91 -3.82
N GLY A 722 -0.37 35.08 -4.87
CA GLY A 722 0.48 33.87 -4.88
C GLY A 722 0.08 32.85 -3.79
N ILE A 723 -1.22 32.69 -3.58
CA ILE A 723 -1.76 31.67 -2.68
C ILE A 723 -2.09 30.41 -3.49
N ASP A 724 -1.60 29.28 -3.05
CA ASP A 724 -1.98 27.97 -3.61
C ASP A 724 -3.17 27.42 -2.78
N PHE A 725 -4.20 26.98 -3.47
CA PHE A 725 -5.35 26.30 -2.88
C PHE A 725 -5.24 24.79 -3.14
N ALA A 726 -5.53 23.96 -2.15
CA ALA A 726 -5.70 22.54 -2.35
C ALA A 726 -6.91 22.00 -1.58
N TYR A 727 -7.50 20.93 -2.10
CA TYR A 727 -8.63 20.27 -1.45
C TYR A 727 -8.53 18.76 -1.60
N PHE A 728 -9.19 18.04 -0.67
CA PHE A 728 -9.41 16.61 -0.72
C PHE A 728 -10.83 16.30 -0.24
N PHE A 729 -11.60 15.65 -1.09
CA PHE A 729 -12.96 15.20 -0.80
C PHE A 729 -13.04 13.70 -0.91
N GLU A 730 -13.66 13.05 0.08
CA GLU A 730 -14.00 11.64 0.05
C GLU A 730 -15.43 11.42 0.51
N TYR A 731 -16.16 10.61 -0.24
CA TYR A 731 -17.44 9.99 0.15
C TYR A 731 -17.31 8.47 0.01
N ARG A 732 -17.81 7.71 0.97
CA ARG A 732 -17.95 6.26 0.88
C ARG A 732 -19.13 5.73 1.67
N THR A 733 -19.69 4.62 1.21
CA THR A 733 -20.66 3.85 1.99
C THR A 733 -20.03 3.41 3.31
N GLY A 734 -20.80 3.45 4.40
CA GLY A 734 -20.37 3.01 5.73
C GLY A 734 -19.91 1.56 5.74
N TYR A 735 -18.88 1.26 6.50
CA TYR A 735 -18.36 -0.10 6.67
C TYR A 735 -19.36 -0.98 7.40
N PRO A 736 -19.41 -2.29 7.09
CA PRO A 736 -20.27 -3.22 7.79
C PRO A 736 -19.72 -3.61 9.15
N PHE A 737 -20.62 -4.01 10.06
CA PHE A 737 -20.25 -4.58 11.36
C PHE A 737 -21.23 -5.65 11.78
N SER A 738 -20.80 -6.50 12.74
CA SER A 738 -21.58 -7.59 13.31
C SER A 738 -22.22 -7.18 14.64
N VAL A 739 -23.34 -7.80 14.98
CA VAL A 739 -23.97 -7.67 16.30
C VAL A 739 -23.63 -8.90 17.12
N VAL A 740 -23.26 -8.70 18.38
CA VAL A 740 -22.94 -9.77 19.33
C VAL A 740 -23.77 -9.61 20.60
N ASN A 741 -23.95 -10.68 21.36
CA ASN A 741 -24.48 -10.57 22.71
C ASN A 741 -23.36 -10.36 23.74
N GLN A 742 -23.72 -10.13 24.99
CA GLN A 742 -22.79 -9.91 26.10
C GLN A 742 -21.82 -11.08 26.34
N GLN A 743 -22.12 -12.29 25.86
CA GLN A 743 -21.22 -13.45 25.92
C GLN A 743 -20.32 -13.58 24.69
N GLN A 744 -20.38 -12.63 23.75
CA GLN A 744 -19.67 -12.62 22.48
C GLN A 744 -20.16 -13.69 21.48
N PHE A 745 -21.45 -14.09 21.55
CA PHE A 745 -22.06 -14.87 20.49
C PHE A 745 -22.61 -13.96 19.40
N LEU A 746 -22.39 -14.33 18.15
CA LEU A 746 -22.91 -13.62 17.00
C LEU A 746 -24.46 -13.68 17.00
N ILE A 747 -25.07 -12.53 16.81
CA ILE A 747 -26.52 -12.38 16.66
C ILE A 747 -26.85 -12.01 15.21
N GLY A 748 -27.55 -12.92 14.55
CA GLY A 748 -27.87 -12.76 13.13
C GLY A 748 -26.69 -13.09 12.19
N ALA A 749 -26.67 -12.51 11.00
CA ALA A 749 -25.59 -12.70 10.03
C ALA A 749 -24.39 -11.80 10.35
N PRO A 750 -23.15 -12.27 10.11
CA PRO A 750 -21.98 -11.43 10.29
C PRO A 750 -22.00 -10.22 9.33
N ASN A 751 -21.48 -9.09 9.78
CA ASN A 751 -21.38 -7.86 9.00
C ASN A 751 -22.70 -7.42 8.34
N SER A 752 -23.83 -7.63 9.05
CA SER A 752 -25.19 -7.40 8.54
C SER A 752 -25.64 -5.94 8.65
N LEU A 753 -25.07 -5.17 9.57
CA LEU A 753 -25.34 -3.75 9.74
C LEU A 753 -24.19 -2.90 9.19
N ARG A 754 -24.44 -1.59 8.97
CA ARG A 754 -23.41 -0.67 8.50
C ARG A 754 -23.36 0.60 9.32
N PHE A 755 -22.17 1.15 9.47
CA PHE A 755 -21.97 2.53 9.90
C PHE A 755 -22.69 3.50 8.96
N PRO A 756 -23.03 4.71 9.43
CA PRO A 756 -23.43 5.81 8.54
C PRO A 756 -22.41 6.06 7.44
N ASP A 757 -22.88 6.55 6.28
CA ASP A 757 -21.99 6.89 5.18
C ASP A 757 -20.98 7.95 5.62
N TYR A 758 -19.72 7.73 5.24
CA TYR A 758 -18.63 8.66 5.48
C TYR A 758 -18.62 9.77 4.42
N ALA A 759 -18.40 11.01 4.85
CA ALA A 759 -18.06 12.09 3.93
C ALA A 759 -17.16 13.13 4.63
N SER A 760 -16.09 13.54 3.96
CA SER A 760 -15.17 14.55 4.46
C SER A 760 -14.67 15.44 3.32
N LEU A 761 -14.59 16.74 3.59
CA LEU A 761 -13.93 17.72 2.73
C LEU A 761 -12.86 18.43 3.55
N ASN A 762 -11.64 18.33 3.08
CA ASN A 762 -10.47 19.01 3.63
C ASN A 762 -10.03 20.09 2.65
N ILE A 763 -9.57 21.23 3.15
CA ILE A 763 -9.04 22.32 2.35
C ILE A 763 -7.74 22.84 2.95
N SER A 764 -6.88 23.40 2.10
CA SER A 764 -5.68 24.11 2.54
C SER A 764 -5.40 25.33 1.68
N LEU A 765 -4.78 26.33 2.30
CA LEU A 765 -4.25 27.52 1.66
C LEU A 765 -2.78 27.66 2.01
N GLU A 766 -1.92 27.78 1.01
CA GLU A 766 -0.49 27.99 1.20
C GLU A 766 -0.05 29.30 0.56
N LYS A 767 0.68 30.08 1.31
CA LYS A 767 1.30 31.33 0.83
C LYS A 767 2.80 31.20 0.86
N LYS A 768 3.44 31.40 -0.30
CA LYS A 768 4.91 31.52 -0.44
C LYS A 768 5.31 32.99 -0.26
N PHE A 769 6.39 33.23 0.47
CA PHE A 769 6.92 34.56 0.68
C PHE A 769 8.45 34.56 0.76
N ARG A 770 9.06 35.66 0.35
CA ARG A 770 10.51 35.86 0.37
C ARG A 770 10.91 36.65 1.61
N PHE A 771 11.96 36.18 2.27
CA PHE A 771 12.61 36.93 3.32
C PHE A 771 14.11 37.02 2.99
N GLY A 772 14.54 38.17 2.50
CA GLY A 772 15.88 38.38 1.91
C GLY A 772 16.08 37.46 0.70
N LYS A 773 17.05 36.56 0.80
CA LYS A 773 17.41 35.58 -0.24
C LYS A 773 16.78 34.20 0.00
N TYR A 774 15.90 34.08 0.98
CA TYR A 774 15.30 32.81 1.34
C TYR A 774 13.81 32.79 0.99
N LEU A 775 13.33 31.61 0.61
CA LEU A 775 11.93 31.36 0.31
C LEU A 775 11.31 30.51 1.44
N PHE A 776 10.16 30.95 1.91
CA PHE A 776 9.36 30.25 2.91
C PHE A 776 7.94 30.05 2.42
N ALA A 777 7.24 29.08 2.98
CA ALA A 777 5.81 28.90 2.78
C ALA A 777 5.09 28.71 4.12
N ILE A 778 3.94 29.36 4.28
CA ILE A 778 3.01 29.13 5.39
C ILE A 778 1.76 28.51 4.79
N ARG A 779 1.31 27.40 5.39
CA ARG A 779 0.07 26.71 5.05
C ARG A 779 -0.86 26.69 6.25
N GLY A 780 -2.13 26.96 6.00
CA GLY A 780 -3.23 26.70 6.92
C GLY A 780 -4.16 25.66 6.28
N SER A 781 -4.59 24.65 7.05
CA SER A 781 -5.53 23.65 6.56
C SER A 781 -6.68 23.46 7.54
N VAL A 782 -7.84 23.14 6.98
CA VAL A 782 -9.03 22.74 7.74
C VAL A 782 -9.42 21.34 7.28
N ILE A 783 -9.37 20.41 8.21
CA ILE A 783 -9.78 19.01 7.99
C ILE A 783 -11.25 18.88 8.39
N ASN A 784 -12.03 18.15 7.60
CA ASN A 784 -13.45 17.95 7.80
C ASN A 784 -14.20 19.29 8.04
N ILE A 785 -14.14 20.17 7.04
CA ILE A 785 -14.65 21.55 7.14
C ILE A 785 -16.14 21.61 7.55
N ALA A 786 -16.91 20.61 7.10
CA ALA A 786 -18.34 20.50 7.43
C ALA A 786 -18.60 20.03 8.87
N ASP A 787 -17.56 19.66 9.62
CA ASP A 787 -17.66 19.04 10.94
C ASP A 787 -18.61 17.85 11.00
N ARG A 788 -18.68 17.10 9.89
CA ARG A 788 -19.57 15.94 9.81
C ARG A 788 -19.09 14.86 10.78
N GLN A 789 -20.02 14.32 11.54
CA GLN A 789 -19.74 13.15 12.35
C GLN A 789 -19.56 11.92 11.45
N ASN A 790 -18.36 11.37 11.46
CA ASN A 790 -17.99 10.17 10.73
C ASN A 790 -17.60 9.09 11.75
N PRO A 791 -18.56 8.40 12.37
CA PRO A 791 -18.29 7.53 13.52
C PRO A 791 -17.43 6.33 13.11
N THR A 792 -16.55 5.94 14.01
CA THR A 792 -15.67 4.77 13.88
C THR A 792 -15.94 3.70 14.91
N VAL A 793 -16.72 4.01 15.94
CA VAL A 793 -17.10 3.13 17.06
C VAL A 793 -18.62 3.00 17.11
N VAL A 794 -19.10 1.82 17.47
CA VAL A 794 -20.54 1.54 17.65
C VAL A 794 -20.73 0.59 18.81
N VAL A 795 -21.74 0.84 19.62
CA VAL A 795 -22.21 -0.13 20.61
C VAL A 795 -23.02 -1.20 19.87
N ASN A 796 -22.37 -2.29 19.52
CA ASN A 796 -22.93 -3.41 18.75
C ASN A 796 -23.32 -4.62 19.64
N ASN A 797 -23.26 -4.46 20.96
CA ASN A 797 -23.51 -5.51 21.93
C ASN A 797 -24.95 -5.40 22.44
N ILE A 798 -25.67 -6.52 22.49
CA ILE A 798 -27.00 -6.63 23.10
C ILE A 798 -26.96 -7.48 24.34
N ASP A 799 -27.87 -7.22 25.29
CA ASP A 799 -28.00 -8.01 26.50
C ASP A 799 -28.94 -9.21 26.27
N ALA A 800 -28.85 -10.25 27.12
CA ALA A 800 -29.72 -11.42 27.08
C ALA A 800 -31.21 -11.09 27.22
N ILE A 801 -31.53 -10.00 27.93
CA ILE A 801 -32.89 -9.52 28.13
C ILE A 801 -33.41 -8.61 27.01
N GLY A 802 -32.57 -8.33 25.97
CA GLY A 802 -32.92 -7.52 24.83
C GLY A 802 -31.95 -6.39 24.52
N VAL A 803 -32.45 -5.44 23.75
CA VAL A 803 -31.66 -4.27 23.29
C VAL A 803 -31.52 -3.26 24.42
N THR A 804 -30.27 -2.87 24.73
CA THR A 804 -30.03 -1.80 25.72
C THR A 804 -30.26 -0.42 25.08
N PRO A 805 -30.53 0.64 25.86
CA PRO A 805 -30.66 2.01 25.32
C PRO A 805 -29.42 2.51 24.57
N ALA A 806 -28.24 1.97 24.86
CA ALA A 806 -26.99 2.34 24.21
C ALA A 806 -26.77 1.62 22.87
N PHE A 807 -27.55 0.58 22.54
CA PHE A 807 -27.37 -0.19 21.30
C PHE A 807 -27.49 0.71 20.06
N LEU A 808 -26.54 0.60 19.15
CA LEU A 808 -26.38 1.44 17.95
C LEU A 808 -26.05 2.92 18.25
N ASN A 809 -25.57 3.24 19.44
CA ASN A 809 -24.92 4.49 19.65
C ASN A 809 -23.58 4.52 18.90
N PHE A 810 -23.45 5.50 18.03
CA PHE A 810 -22.26 5.71 17.21
C PHE A 810 -21.42 6.84 17.81
N SER A 811 -20.10 6.67 17.86
CA SER A 811 -19.15 7.62 18.43
C SER A 811 -17.81 7.59 17.72
N GLY A 812 -16.88 8.42 18.15
CA GLY A 812 -15.55 8.56 17.58
C GLY A 812 -15.54 9.27 16.24
N GLY A 813 -14.41 9.14 15.54
CA GLY A 813 -14.15 9.73 14.23
C GLY A 813 -13.54 11.12 14.27
N GLN A 814 -12.92 11.51 13.16
CA GLN A 814 -12.20 12.78 12.98
C GLN A 814 -13.18 13.95 12.91
N GLY A 815 -13.16 14.80 13.91
CA GLY A 815 -13.86 16.09 13.87
C GLY A 815 -13.15 17.12 13.02
N ARG A 816 -13.71 18.37 13.00
CA ARG A 816 -13.04 19.50 12.38
C ARG A 816 -11.73 19.78 13.12
N ALA A 817 -10.63 19.80 12.38
CA ALA A 817 -9.31 20.13 12.91
C ALA A 817 -8.67 21.23 12.05
N PHE A 818 -7.87 22.08 12.71
CA PHE A 818 -7.09 23.12 12.05
C PHE A 818 -5.63 22.78 12.20
N THR A 819 -4.89 22.78 11.09
CA THR A 819 -3.47 22.51 11.10
C THR A 819 -2.71 23.65 10.44
N GLY A 820 -1.54 23.97 10.95
CA GLY A 820 -0.62 24.97 10.41
C GLY A 820 0.72 24.35 10.08
N ARG A 821 1.40 24.84 9.04
CA ARG A 821 2.71 24.39 8.61
C ARG A 821 3.58 25.55 8.18
N LEU A 822 4.84 25.56 8.63
CA LEU A 822 5.87 26.44 8.09
C LEU A 822 6.95 25.62 7.41
N ARG A 823 7.29 25.97 6.19
CA ARG A 823 8.35 25.34 5.40
C ARG A 823 9.44 26.34 5.06
N PHE A 824 10.68 25.90 5.15
CA PHE A 824 11.81 26.57 4.53
C PHE A 824 12.06 25.90 3.17
N LEU A 825 11.93 26.68 2.10
CA LEU A 825 12.04 26.19 0.73
C LEU A 825 13.43 26.42 0.13
N GLY A 826 14.37 27.00 0.90
CA GLY A 826 15.76 27.17 0.56
C GLY A 826 16.17 28.60 0.18
N LYS A 827 17.35 28.72 -0.42
CA LYS A 827 17.92 29.99 -0.90
C LYS A 827 17.55 30.17 -2.38
N LEU A 828 17.04 31.34 -2.72
CA LEU A 828 16.79 31.77 -4.11
C LEU A 828 18.08 32.00 -4.86
#